data_8c1416cd67b78f064a590781cdd05a52
#
_entry.id   8c1416cd67b78f064a590781cdd05a52
#
_cell.length_a   1.000
_cell.length_b   1.000
_cell.length_c   1.000
_cell.angle_alpha   90.00
_cell.angle_beta   90.00
_cell.angle_gamma   90.00
#
_symmetry.space_group_name_H-M   'P 1'
#
loop_
_entity.id
_entity.type
_entity.pdbx_description
1 polymer ?
#
loop_
_entity_poly.entity_id
_entity_poly.type
_entity_poly.pdbx_seq_one_letter_code
_entity_poly.pdbx_strand_id
1 'polypeptide(L)'
;MVKKLFKYTHVGRLPEDWDCLQAIEVIDEISMGPFGSDITVSNFVSSGVPVLNGYNVSQIMLIDKFQNFVTPKKAKKLKKAVAHRGDIIVTHRGTIGQVSYIPDSSAYSEYVISQSQFRVHFNDKRVNSHFLVSYLLSPIGQKYLLETKGHTGVPALAQPTTNFRRLWIPLHEIAEQVAIAEALSDVDSLISSLQKLIEKKRAIKQGTMQELLTGKKRLPGFSVEWSQAPFGDLFDFLPTNAFTRDQMTDTGTIQNVHYGDILTKYGACLDMANTDVPYLLESVSVRKYSESSHVREGDVIIADTAEDSTVGKCVEIVNVHGKVLSGQHTMLCRPKIAFAPKFLGYYMNAECFHNQMLPFITGIKVSSISKANISMLVLKYPTLVDEQQAIAQVFSDMDNEIAQLEKKLAKYQQIKQGMMQELLTGRIRLVDADRKEQPKTQILQERQPAHNQHFDDAVMIAGIVNAFYSEKYPLGRKKVQKLLYLVRRKEQADISAFHKKAAGPYADEVRYKGGEPIAQKNKYIQVKRNEKGSRFEKGVQMQQALTYLQDWGKQADIDWLVSQFQYTSVNELELLATVDMAICDLRREGKETSVASIKDLIHSNKEWRDKLKKAYFKDADIQRAIKRCQRLFEG
;
A
#
# COMPACT_ATOMS: atom_id res chain seq x y z
N MET A 1 -32.39 19.80 8.45
CA MET A 1 -31.19 20.16 7.69
C MET A 1 -30.91 21.64 7.90
N VAL A 2 -29.88 21.99 8.64
CA VAL A 2 -29.42 23.39 8.77
C VAL A 2 -28.90 23.80 7.40
N LYS A 3 -29.45 24.84 6.80
CA LYS A 3 -28.97 25.45 5.56
C LYS A 3 -27.51 25.89 5.82
N LYS A 4 -26.53 25.18 5.29
CA LYS A 4 -25.14 25.64 5.36
C LYS A 4 -25.02 26.94 4.55
N LEU A 5 -24.75 28.04 5.24
CA LEU A 5 -24.52 29.33 4.62
C LEU A 5 -23.07 29.37 4.08
N PHE A 6 -22.90 29.86 2.87
CA PHE A 6 -21.62 29.99 2.20
C PHE A 6 -21.44 31.42 1.71
N LYS A 7 -20.24 31.95 1.83
CA LYS A 7 -19.83 33.24 1.28
C LYS A 7 -18.88 33.07 0.07
N TYR A 8 -18.89 34.03 -0.82
CA TYR A 8 -17.92 34.11 -1.90
C TYR A 8 -16.66 34.78 -1.42
N THR A 9 -15.51 34.18 -1.69
CA THR A 9 -14.19 34.66 -1.28
C THR A 9 -13.22 34.64 -2.48
N HIS A 10 -12.00 35.14 -2.27
CA HIS A 10 -10.94 35.11 -3.30
C HIS A 10 -10.52 33.68 -3.72
N VAL A 11 -10.71 32.68 -2.86
CA VAL A 11 -10.40 31.27 -3.16
C VAL A 11 -11.61 30.46 -3.61
N GLY A 12 -12.74 31.14 -3.85
CA GLY A 12 -14.00 30.52 -4.22
C GLY A 12 -15.04 30.57 -3.11
N ARG A 13 -15.98 29.62 -3.13
CA ARG A 13 -17.10 29.56 -2.18
C ARG A 13 -16.68 28.80 -0.92
N LEU A 14 -16.66 29.48 0.23
CA LEU A 14 -16.33 28.92 1.54
C LEU A 14 -17.53 29.01 2.52
N PRO A 15 -17.60 28.19 3.58
CA PRO A 15 -18.53 28.38 4.68
C PRO A 15 -18.42 29.79 5.29
N GLU A 16 -19.51 30.33 5.82
CA GLU A 16 -19.51 31.69 6.42
C GLU A 16 -18.56 31.81 7.60
N ASP A 17 -18.37 30.74 8.36
CA ASP A 17 -17.52 30.66 9.55
C ASP A 17 -16.03 30.43 9.22
N TRP A 18 -15.67 30.25 7.95
CA TRP A 18 -14.28 30.16 7.54
C TRP A 18 -13.73 31.52 7.16
N ASP A 19 -12.55 31.86 7.63
CA ASP A 19 -11.83 33.05 7.21
C ASP A 19 -11.11 32.82 5.87
N CYS A 20 -10.92 33.91 5.13
CA CYS A 20 -10.09 33.91 3.91
C CYS A 20 -9.11 35.08 4.05
N LEU A 21 -7.88 34.77 4.42
CA LEU A 21 -6.85 35.77 4.74
C LEU A 21 -5.72 35.73 3.71
N GLN A 22 -5.00 36.84 3.57
CA GLN A 22 -3.72 36.77 2.86
C GLN A 22 -2.66 36.09 3.73
N ALA A 23 -1.80 35.29 3.11
CA ALA A 23 -0.77 34.53 3.82
C ALA A 23 0.13 35.44 4.68
N ILE A 24 0.36 36.70 4.27
CA ILE A 24 1.15 37.67 5.03
C ILE A 24 0.58 37.94 6.43
N GLU A 25 -0.72 37.78 6.63
CA GLU A 25 -1.37 38.06 7.91
C GLU A 25 -1.07 37.01 9.01
N VAL A 26 -0.53 35.85 8.60
CA VAL A 26 -0.21 34.71 9.50
C VAL A 26 1.24 34.22 9.36
N ILE A 27 2.00 34.72 8.37
CA ILE A 27 3.42 34.40 8.21
C ILE A 27 4.24 35.14 9.27
N ASP A 28 5.06 34.40 10.02
CA ASP A 28 6.09 34.98 10.91
C ASP A 28 7.39 35.25 10.14
N GLU A 29 7.91 34.24 9.46
CA GLU A 29 9.13 34.37 8.66
C GLU A 29 8.99 33.69 7.28
N ILE A 30 9.53 34.33 6.25
CA ILE A 30 9.68 33.73 4.92
C ILE A 30 11.05 34.07 4.36
N SER A 31 11.79 33.08 3.87
CA SER A 31 13.18 33.25 3.47
C SER A 31 13.56 32.37 2.29
N MET A 32 14.29 32.95 1.36
CA MET A 32 14.83 32.24 0.19
C MET A 32 15.98 31.32 0.57
N GLY A 33 16.18 30.27 -0.19
CA GLY A 33 17.39 29.46 -0.15
C GLY A 33 18.64 30.24 -0.51
N PRO A 34 19.84 29.68 -0.23
CA PRO A 34 21.10 30.36 -0.45
C PRO A 34 21.35 30.58 -1.95
N PHE A 35 22.11 31.62 -2.30
CA PHE A 35 22.59 31.74 -3.67
C PHE A 35 23.56 30.62 -4.03
N GLY A 36 23.68 30.28 -5.32
CA GLY A 36 24.56 29.21 -5.78
C GLY A 36 26.03 29.37 -5.36
N SER A 37 26.52 30.62 -5.22
CA SER A 37 27.85 30.94 -4.68
C SER A 37 28.01 30.66 -3.20
N ASP A 38 26.91 30.65 -2.42
CA ASP A 38 26.93 30.45 -0.98
C ASP A 38 26.99 28.98 -0.58
N ILE A 39 26.56 28.08 -1.47
CA ILE A 39 26.61 26.64 -1.26
C ILE A 39 27.07 25.94 -2.54
N THR A 40 28.26 25.38 -2.51
CA THR A 40 28.90 24.68 -3.62
C THR A 40 29.17 23.23 -3.25
N VAL A 41 29.48 22.38 -4.24
CA VAL A 41 29.78 20.95 -4.02
C VAL A 41 30.91 20.76 -2.99
N SER A 42 31.90 21.68 -2.95
CA SER A 42 33.00 21.63 -1.96
C SER A 42 32.58 21.88 -0.51
N ASN A 43 31.35 22.33 -0.27
CA ASN A 43 30.81 22.50 1.09
C ASN A 43 30.11 21.25 1.62
N PHE A 44 29.89 20.25 0.76
CA PHE A 44 29.22 19.04 1.18
C PHE A 44 30.15 18.10 1.93
N VAL A 45 29.61 17.49 2.96
CA VAL A 45 30.26 16.52 3.86
C VAL A 45 29.36 15.28 4.00
N SER A 46 29.92 14.18 4.50
CA SER A 46 29.20 12.92 4.67
C SER A 46 28.16 12.92 5.80
N SER A 47 28.28 13.86 6.75
CA SER A 47 27.36 13.98 7.89
C SER A 47 27.33 15.42 8.41
N GLY A 48 26.21 15.83 9.03
CA GLY A 48 26.03 17.18 9.56
C GLY A 48 24.58 17.64 9.44
N VAL A 49 24.36 18.91 9.04
CA VAL A 49 23.03 19.45 8.77
C VAL A 49 22.64 19.08 7.34
N PRO A 50 21.52 18.35 7.12
CA PRO A 50 21.12 17.91 5.80
C PRO A 50 20.73 19.07 4.89
N VAL A 51 21.02 18.93 3.59
CA VAL A 51 20.63 19.87 2.54
C VAL A 51 19.45 19.30 1.74
N LEU A 52 18.35 20.05 1.68
CA LEU A 52 17.16 19.65 0.97
C LEU A 52 17.33 19.79 -0.54
N ASN A 53 16.73 18.87 -1.28
CA ASN A 53 16.61 18.91 -2.72
C ASN A 53 15.14 18.71 -3.14
N GLY A 54 14.83 18.70 -4.44
CA GLY A 54 13.46 18.53 -4.93
C GLY A 54 12.82 17.21 -4.53
N TYR A 55 13.60 16.13 -4.36
CA TYR A 55 13.09 14.84 -3.91
C TYR A 55 12.53 14.93 -2.48
N ASN A 56 13.20 15.65 -1.58
CA ASN A 56 12.76 15.77 -0.18
C ASN A 56 11.41 16.49 -0.05
N VAL A 57 11.05 17.34 -1.03
CA VAL A 57 9.83 18.18 -1.02
C VAL A 57 8.75 17.65 -1.98
N SER A 58 8.83 16.39 -2.37
CA SER A 58 7.91 15.78 -3.34
C SER A 58 6.61 15.21 -2.75
N GLN A 59 6.46 15.22 -1.41
CA GLN A 59 5.29 14.75 -0.68
C GLN A 59 4.80 15.80 0.31
N ILE A 60 3.62 15.61 0.91
CA ILE A 60 3.05 16.52 1.92
C ILE A 60 4.02 16.70 3.10
N MET A 61 4.58 15.61 3.61
CA MET A 61 5.62 15.62 4.64
C MET A 61 7.00 15.51 4.01
N LEU A 62 7.99 16.17 4.61
CA LEU A 62 9.38 16.08 4.20
C LEU A 62 9.86 14.61 4.16
N ILE A 63 10.53 14.23 3.09
CA ILE A 63 11.15 12.89 2.98
C ILE A 63 12.53 12.94 3.62
N ASP A 64 12.71 12.23 4.74
CA ASP A 64 13.95 12.16 5.53
C ASP A 64 15.01 11.21 4.91
N LYS A 65 15.35 11.44 3.62
CA LYS A 65 16.40 10.70 2.91
C LYS A 65 17.33 11.69 2.21
N PHE A 66 18.54 11.86 2.74
CA PHE A 66 19.45 12.91 2.32
C PHE A 66 20.72 12.34 1.69
N GLN A 67 21.23 13.03 0.66
CA GLN A 67 22.48 12.70 -0.02
C GLN A 67 23.61 13.67 0.38
N ASN A 68 23.26 14.92 0.71
CA ASN A 68 24.22 15.99 0.95
C ASN A 68 23.99 16.60 2.34
N PHE A 69 25.09 16.89 3.01
CA PHE A 69 25.10 17.56 4.32
C PHE A 69 26.10 18.71 4.29
N VAL A 70 25.91 19.67 5.18
CA VAL A 70 26.90 20.72 5.43
C VAL A 70 27.31 20.71 6.90
N THR A 71 28.49 21.27 7.20
CA THR A 71 28.92 21.39 8.59
C THR A 71 27.99 22.32 9.37
N PRO A 72 27.81 22.13 10.72
CA PRO A 72 27.04 23.06 11.55
C PRO A 72 27.55 24.51 11.49
N LYS A 73 28.88 24.70 11.31
CA LYS A 73 29.47 26.03 11.10
C LYS A 73 29.00 26.67 9.80
N LYS A 74 28.84 25.88 8.73
CA LYS A 74 28.33 26.37 7.43
C LYS A 74 26.84 26.68 7.54
N ALA A 75 26.03 25.82 8.16
CA ALA A 75 24.61 26.07 8.39
C ALA A 75 24.38 27.39 9.17
N LYS A 76 25.16 27.64 10.22
CA LYS A 76 25.11 28.93 10.97
C LYS A 76 25.38 30.15 10.08
N LYS A 77 26.27 30.05 9.07
CA LYS A 77 26.50 31.14 8.10
C LYS A 77 25.32 31.32 7.15
N LEU A 78 24.57 30.26 6.90
CA LEU A 78 23.38 30.26 6.04
C LEU A 78 22.07 30.44 6.84
N LYS A 79 22.11 31.12 8.00
CA LYS A 79 21.04 31.24 8.98
C LYS A 79 19.64 31.43 8.38
N LYS A 80 19.49 32.29 7.35
CA LYS A 80 18.22 32.56 6.69
C LYS A 80 17.69 31.38 5.89
N ALA A 81 18.57 30.48 5.43
CA ALA A 81 18.23 29.29 4.65
C ALA A 81 18.10 28.03 5.52
N VAL A 82 18.19 28.15 6.83
CA VAL A 82 17.97 27.04 7.75
C VAL A 82 16.47 26.94 8.06
N ALA A 83 15.91 25.79 7.77
CA ALA A 83 14.52 25.44 8.08
C ALA A 83 14.46 24.54 9.31
N HIS A 84 13.37 24.62 10.04
CA HIS A 84 13.11 23.91 11.29
C HIS A 84 11.81 23.10 11.21
N ARG A 85 11.58 22.27 12.21
CA ARG A 85 10.28 21.58 12.37
C ARG A 85 9.13 22.60 12.39
N GLY A 86 8.04 22.28 11.74
CA GLY A 86 6.91 23.18 11.54
C GLY A 86 7.00 24.08 10.31
N ASP A 87 8.19 24.29 9.73
CA ASP A 87 8.34 25.11 8.50
C ASP A 87 7.73 24.42 7.29
N ILE A 88 7.19 25.22 6.39
CA ILE A 88 6.75 24.81 5.07
C ILE A 88 7.83 25.17 4.05
N ILE A 89 8.20 24.21 3.20
CA ILE A 89 9.18 24.36 2.13
C ILE A 89 8.47 24.36 0.79
N VAL A 90 8.75 25.34 -0.03
CA VAL A 90 8.16 25.51 -1.37
C VAL A 90 9.24 25.54 -2.42
N THR A 91 9.09 24.74 -3.47
CA THR A 91 9.99 24.76 -4.63
C THR A 91 9.52 25.79 -5.65
N HIS A 92 10.37 26.80 -5.89
CA HIS A 92 10.07 27.90 -6.81
C HIS A 92 10.80 27.82 -8.16
N ARG A 93 11.75 26.87 -8.33
CA ARG A 93 12.52 26.70 -9.57
C ARG A 93 12.74 25.21 -9.87
N GLY A 94 12.63 24.82 -11.12
CA GLY A 94 12.69 23.41 -11.56
C GLY A 94 11.33 22.77 -11.43
N THR A 95 11.13 21.87 -10.46
CA THR A 95 9.84 21.25 -10.15
C THR A 95 8.95 22.19 -9.34
N ILE A 96 8.53 23.29 -9.97
CA ILE A 96 7.73 24.35 -9.32
C ILE A 96 6.41 23.81 -8.76
N GLY A 97 5.97 24.38 -7.64
CA GLY A 97 4.69 24.05 -7.02
C GLY A 97 4.76 22.85 -6.05
N GLN A 98 5.91 22.21 -5.89
CA GLN A 98 6.10 21.25 -4.80
C GLN A 98 6.11 21.99 -3.46
N VAL A 99 5.36 21.45 -2.50
CA VAL A 99 5.23 22.00 -1.14
C VAL A 99 5.26 20.85 -0.15
N SER A 100 6.05 21.00 0.92
CA SER A 100 6.09 20.05 2.04
C SER A 100 6.21 20.79 3.35
N TYR A 101 5.74 20.23 4.45
CA TYR A 101 6.09 20.70 5.78
C TYR A 101 7.07 19.74 6.46
N ILE A 102 7.83 20.27 7.41
CA ILE A 102 8.77 19.51 8.23
C ILE A 102 8.05 19.09 9.50
N PRO A 103 7.65 17.79 9.67
CA PRO A 103 6.91 17.35 10.84
C PRO A 103 7.80 17.30 12.09
N ASP A 104 7.17 17.29 13.27
CA ASP A 104 7.89 17.18 14.57
C ASP A 104 8.67 15.86 14.69
N SER A 105 8.21 14.81 14.01
CA SER A 105 8.84 13.49 13.95
C SER A 105 10.05 13.41 13.01
N SER A 106 10.40 14.48 12.28
CA SER A 106 11.55 14.51 11.36
C SER A 106 12.86 14.21 12.07
N ALA A 107 13.76 13.49 11.38
CA ALA A 107 15.00 12.97 11.94
C ALA A 107 15.96 14.05 12.45
N TYR A 108 15.94 15.24 11.84
CA TYR A 108 16.81 16.36 12.24
C TYR A 108 15.98 17.54 12.76
N SER A 109 16.62 18.41 13.54
CA SER A 109 16.01 19.66 14.03
C SER A 109 16.21 20.83 13.06
N GLU A 110 17.24 20.76 12.22
CA GLU A 110 17.66 21.81 11.29
C GLU A 110 17.95 21.22 9.90
N TYR A 111 17.57 21.96 8.86
CA TYR A 111 17.77 21.60 7.47
C TYR A 111 18.18 22.84 6.68
N VAL A 112 19.14 22.73 5.77
CA VAL A 112 19.47 23.83 4.84
C VAL A 112 18.65 23.63 3.55
N ILE A 113 17.79 24.58 3.20
CA ILE A 113 17.03 24.54 1.94
C ILE A 113 17.94 24.85 0.74
N SER A 114 17.61 24.32 -0.43
CA SER A 114 18.38 24.57 -1.66
C SER A 114 18.05 25.95 -2.25
N GLN A 115 18.90 26.39 -3.21
CA GLN A 115 18.69 27.62 -3.96
C GLN A 115 17.37 27.64 -4.77
N SER A 116 16.75 26.48 -4.99
CA SER A 116 15.48 26.35 -5.74
C SER A 116 14.26 26.41 -4.82
N GLN A 117 14.45 26.65 -3.54
CA GLN A 117 13.41 26.58 -2.52
C GLN A 117 13.36 27.86 -1.69
N PHE A 118 12.21 28.10 -1.08
CA PHE A 118 12.07 29.03 0.03
C PHE A 118 11.34 28.35 1.17
N ARG A 119 11.56 28.84 2.40
CA ARG A 119 10.89 28.37 3.59
C ARG A 119 9.90 29.40 4.12
N VAL A 120 8.85 28.93 4.74
CA VAL A 120 7.84 29.75 5.41
C VAL A 120 7.61 29.22 6.81
N HIS A 121 7.73 30.06 7.80
CA HIS A 121 7.41 29.77 9.20
C HIS A 121 6.12 30.45 9.62
N PHE A 122 5.25 29.70 10.27
CA PHE A 122 4.00 30.18 10.84
C PHE A 122 4.04 29.98 12.36
N ASN A 123 4.11 31.04 13.13
CA ASN A 123 3.98 30.99 14.58
C ASN A 123 2.54 31.27 15.03
N ASP A 124 1.62 31.43 14.10
CA ASP A 124 0.21 31.68 14.39
C ASP A 124 -0.51 30.36 14.75
N LYS A 125 -1.07 30.30 15.96
CA LYS A 125 -1.81 29.14 16.46
C LYS A 125 -3.07 28.80 15.66
N ARG A 126 -3.49 29.68 14.76
CA ARG A 126 -4.62 29.45 13.84
C ARG A 126 -4.25 28.61 12.63
N VAL A 127 -2.95 28.33 12.39
CA VAL A 127 -2.46 27.62 11.19
C VAL A 127 -1.96 26.24 11.55
N ASN A 128 -2.53 25.22 10.91
CA ASN A 128 -1.97 23.87 10.87
C ASN A 128 -1.16 23.69 9.57
N SER A 129 0.16 23.49 9.68
CA SER A 129 1.04 23.36 8.51
C SER A 129 0.66 22.21 7.59
N HIS A 130 0.19 21.08 8.12
CA HIS A 130 -0.24 19.93 7.31
C HIS A 130 -1.51 20.27 6.50
N PHE A 131 -2.51 20.90 7.12
CA PHE A 131 -3.71 21.37 6.42
C PHE A 131 -3.33 22.37 5.31
N LEU A 132 -2.49 23.36 5.63
CA LEU A 132 -2.11 24.39 4.66
C LEU A 132 -1.33 23.80 3.48
N VAL A 133 -0.41 22.86 3.71
CA VAL A 133 0.28 22.13 2.63
C VAL A 133 -0.71 21.33 1.79
N SER A 134 -1.66 20.65 2.41
CA SER A 134 -2.72 19.93 1.69
C SER A 134 -3.57 20.86 0.82
N TYR A 135 -3.89 22.05 1.33
CA TYR A 135 -4.58 23.08 0.54
C TYR A 135 -3.73 23.58 -0.62
N LEU A 136 -2.45 23.91 -0.39
CA LEU A 136 -1.54 24.41 -1.43
C LEU A 136 -1.29 23.36 -2.53
N LEU A 137 -1.33 22.07 -2.21
CA LEU A 137 -1.23 20.95 -3.16
C LEU A 137 -2.57 20.61 -3.86
N SER A 138 -3.69 21.17 -3.39
CA SER A 138 -4.99 20.99 -4.05
C SER A 138 -5.04 21.69 -5.42
N PRO A 139 -5.97 21.31 -6.32
CA PRO A 139 -6.13 22.01 -7.60
C PRO A 139 -6.34 23.53 -7.46
N ILE A 140 -7.05 23.95 -6.41
CA ILE A 140 -7.30 25.36 -6.10
C ILE A 140 -5.99 26.05 -5.65
N GLY A 141 -5.31 25.46 -4.67
CA GLY A 141 -4.04 26.00 -4.16
C GLY A 141 -2.96 26.08 -5.24
N GLN A 142 -2.83 25.00 -6.05
CA GLN A 142 -1.86 24.96 -7.15
C GLN A 142 -2.16 26.02 -8.22
N LYS A 143 -3.43 26.26 -8.54
CA LYS A 143 -3.82 27.32 -9.48
C LYS A 143 -3.26 28.68 -9.03
N TYR A 144 -3.44 29.06 -7.77
CA TYR A 144 -2.95 30.35 -7.26
C TYR A 144 -1.44 30.36 -7.06
N LEU A 145 -0.85 29.27 -6.57
CA LEU A 145 0.60 29.15 -6.35
C LEU A 145 1.38 29.28 -7.67
N LEU A 146 0.84 28.73 -8.77
CA LEU A 146 1.49 28.69 -10.08
C LEU A 146 1.08 29.86 -11.02
N GLU A 147 0.23 30.77 -10.57
CA GLU A 147 -0.26 31.89 -11.39
C GLU A 147 0.89 32.73 -12.00
N THR A 148 2.00 32.86 -11.27
CA THR A 148 3.15 33.66 -11.67
C THR A 148 4.30 32.87 -12.32
N LYS A 149 4.05 31.64 -12.82
CA LYS A 149 5.09 30.84 -13.48
C LYS A 149 5.60 31.51 -14.76
N GLY A 150 6.92 31.52 -14.92
CA GLY A 150 7.56 31.95 -16.17
C GLY A 150 7.39 30.92 -17.30
N HIS A 151 7.37 31.37 -18.54
CA HIS A 151 7.11 30.53 -19.72
C HIS A 151 8.37 30.23 -20.55
N THR A 152 9.56 30.72 -20.14
CA THR A 152 10.81 30.57 -20.89
C THR A 152 11.90 29.91 -20.05
N GLY A 153 12.63 28.97 -20.64
CA GLY A 153 13.76 28.29 -19.98
C GLY A 153 13.36 27.34 -18.85
N VAL A 154 14.14 27.29 -17.78
CA VAL A 154 13.84 26.47 -16.60
C VAL A 154 12.59 27.04 -15.91
N PRO A 155 11.56 26.21 -15.65
CA PRO A 155 10.36 26.68 -14.96
C PRO A 155 10.69 27.37 -13.63
N ALA A 156 10.18 28.57 -13.42
CA ALA A 156 10.39 29.33 -12.19
C ALA A 156 9.19 30.21 -11.86
N LEU A 157 8.94 30.45 -10.57
CA LEU A 157 7.97 31.43 -10.09
C LEU A 157 8.61 32.81 -10.04
N ALA A 158 7.93 33.81 -10.55
CA ALA A 158 8.38 35.21 -10.44
C ALA A 158 8.15 35.69 -8.99
N GLN A 159 9.11 36.44 -8.45
CA GLN A 159 9.03 37.02 -7.09
C GLN A 159 8.40 36.06 -6.04
N PRO A 160 8.93 34.84 -5.86
CA PRO A 160 8.19 33.73 -5.21
C PRO A 160 7.75 34.07 -3.79
N THR A 161 8.59 34.72 -2.98
CA THR A 161 8.25 35.08 -1.60
C THR A 161 7.21 36.23 -1.53
N THR A 162 7.30 37.20 -2.44
CA THR A 162 6.35 38.33 -2.52
C THR A 162 4.95 37.82 -2.91
N ASN A 163 4.91 36.97 -3.94
CA ASN A 163 3.65 36.40 -4.40
C ASN A 163 3.05 35.43 -3.40
N PHE A 164 3.88 34.60 -2.71
CA PHE A 164 3.41 33.74 -1.66
C PHE A 164 2.75 34.51 -0.50
N ARG A 165 3.31 35.64 -0.10
CA ARG A 165 2.71 36.52 0.93
C ARG A 165 1.31 37.03 0.56
N ARG A 166 1.02 37.18 -0.73
CA ARG A 166 -0.27 37.67 -1.27
C ARG A 166 -1.27 36.55 -1.53
N LEU A 167 -0.87 35.27 -1.38
CA LEU A 167 -1.80 34.17 -1.56
C LEU A 167 -2.94 34.25 -0.56
N TRP A 168 -4.15 34.04 -1.05
CA TRP A 168 -5.32 33.87 -0.20
C TRP A 168 -5.39 32.43 0.28
N ILE A 169 -5.53 32.26 1.60
CA ILE A 169 -5.60 30.96 2.25
C ILE A 169 -6.89 30.85 3.07
N PRO A 170 -7.59 29.73 3.00
CA PRO A 170 -8.74 29.47 3.87
C PRO A 170 -8.24 29.08 5.24
N LEU A 171 -8.78 29.69 6.30
CA LEU A 171 -8.52 29.32 7.68
C LEU A 171 -9.84 29.16 8.44
N HIS A 172 -9.84 28.23 9.35
CA HIS A 172 -10.98 27.94 10.21
C HIS A 172 -10.49 27.38 11.55
N GLU A 173 -11.37 26.92 12.42
CA GLU A 173 -11.04 26.32 13.71
C GLU A 173 -9.91 25.29 13.57
N ILE A 174 -8.87 25.41 14.41
CA ILE A 174 -7.67 24.55 14.34
C ILE A 174 -8.02 23.06 14.48
N ALA A 175 -9.05 22.74 15.28
CA ALA A 175 -9.50 21.36 15.46
C ALA A 175 -10.00 20.73 14.14
N GLU A 176 -10.68 21.52 13.31
CA GLU A 176 -11.15 21.05 12.00
C GLU A 176 -10.01 20.97 11.00
N GLN A 177 -9.05 21.91 11.02
CA GLN A 177 -7.84 21.81 10.19
C GLN A 177 -7.07 20.52 10.49
N VAL A 178 -6.90 20.18 11.78
CA VAL A 178 -6.26 18.92 12.20
C VAL A 178 -7.04 17.72 11.70
N ALA A 179 -8.36 17.68 11.91
CA ALA A 179 -9.20 16.56 11.47
C ALA A 179 -9.16 16.35 9.95
N ILE A 180 -9.17 17.44 9.16
CA ILE A 180 -9.04 17.36 7.70
C ILE A 180 -7.65 16.84 7.31
N ALA A 181 -6.58 17.36 7.93
CA ALA A 181 -5.21 16.94 7.66
C ALA A 181 -5.01 15.45 7.98
N GLU A 182 -5.50 14.97 9.10
CA GLU A 182 -5.45 13.55 9.51
C GLU A 182 -6.21 12.66 8.52
N ALA A 183 -7.45 13.02 8.17
CA ALA A 183 -8.25 12.25 7.22
C ALA A 183 -7.58 12.13 5.83
N LEU A 184 -6.92 13.18 5.35
CA LEU A 184 -6.16 13.14 4.10
C LEU A 184 -4.88 12.31 4.24
N SER A 185 -4.18 12.40 5.39
CA SER A 185 -2.99 11.61 5.70
C SER A 185 -3.27 10.11 5.74
N ASP A 186 -4.40 9.70 6.32
CA ASP A 186 -4.79 8.29 6.40
C ASP A 186 -4.98 7.69 5.01
N VAL A 187 -5.63 8.43 4.11
CA VAL A 187 -5.78 7.99 2.71
C VAL A 187 -4.44 7.93 2.00
N ASP A 188 -3.52 8.87 2.24
CA ASP A 188 -2.16 8.83 1.68
C ASP A 188 -1.35 7.64 2.17
N SER A 189 -1.47 7.32 3.45
CA SER A 189 -0.84 6.15 4.06
C SER A 189 -1.36 4.85 3.45
N LEU A 190 -2.67 4.77 3.20
CA LEU A 190 -3.30 3.62 2.54
C LEU A 190 -2.84 3.50 1.08
N ILE A 191 -2.80 4.61 0.32
CA ILE A 191 -2.30 4.65 -1.07
C ILE A 191 -0.84 4.15 -1.10
N SER A 192 0.02 4.67 -0.22
CA SER A 192 1.43 4.26 -0.14
C SER A 192 1.57 2.77 0.21
N SER A 193 0.77 2.27 1.13
CA SER A 193 0.77 0.85 1.52
C SER A 193 0.33 -0.06 0.38
N LEU A 194 -0.69 0.33 -0.39
CA LEU A 194 -1.14 -0.39 -1.58
C LEU A 194 -0.07 -0.41 -2.68
N GLN A 195 0.61 0.71 -2.93
CA GLN A 195 1.71 0.78 -3.89
C GLN A 195 2.84 -0.19 -3.53
N LYS A 196 3.30 -0.17 -2.28
CA LYS A 196 4.32 -1.11 -1.79
C LYS A 196 3.88 -2.57 -1.88
N LEU A 197 2.60 -2.85 -1.60
CA LEU A 197 2.06 -4.20 -1.73
C LEU A 197 2.06 -4.67 -3.19
N ILE A 198 1.66 -3.82 -4.14
CA ILE A 198 1.68 -4.12 -5.58
C ILE A 198 3.11 -4.41 -6.03
N GLU A 199 4.09 -3.57 -5.66
CA GLU A 199 5.51 -3.80 -5.97
C GLU A 199 6.01 -5.14 -5.42
N LYS A 200 5.67 -5.45 -4.17
CA LYS A 200 6.02 -6.73 -3.55
C LYS A 200 5.40 -7.92 -4.30
N LYS A 201 4.11 -7.82 -4.70
CA LYS A 201 3.43 -8.88 -5.45
C LYS A 201 4.03 -9.08 -6.84
N ARG A 202 4.39 -8.01 -7.54
CA ARG A 202 5.12 -8.08 -8.82
C ARG A 202 6.48 -8.75 -8.67
N ALA A 203 7.26 -8.40 -7.64
CA ALA A 203 8.55 -9.03 -7.37
C ALA A 203 8.40 -10.54 -7.04
N ILE A 204 7.38 -10.92 -6.26
CA ILE A 204 7.07 -12.33 -5.99
C ILE A 204 6.71 -13.05 -7.29
N LYS A 205 5.87 -12.48 -8.15
CA LYS A 205 5.53 -13.08 -9.45
C LYS A 205 6.79 -13.32 -10.28
N GLN A 206 7.66 -12.31 -10.41
CA GLN A 206 8.90 -12.44 -11.16
C GLN A 206 9.81 -13.56 -10.62
N GLY A 207 10.01 -13.63 -9.30
CA GLY A 207 10.77 -14.71 -8.68
C GLY A 207 10.15 -16.10 -8.91
N THR A 208 8.81 -16.19 -8.82
CA THR A 208 8.09 -17.44 -9.08
C THR A 208 8.21 -17.85 -10.56
N MET A 209 8.20 -16.91 -11.51
CA MET A 209 8.45 -17.19 -12.92
C MET A 209 9.84 -17.80 -13.15
N GLN A 210 10.87 -17.24 -12.50
CA GLN A 210 12.24 -17.79 -12.61
C GLN A 210 12.36 -19.20 -12.03
N GLU A 211 11.56 -19.55 -11.01
CA GLU A 211 11.57 -20.90 -10.44
C GLU A 211 10.74 -21.91 -11.24
N LEU A 212 9.48 -21.59 -11.53
CA LEU A 212 8.53 -22.53 -12.14
C LEU A 212 8.74 -22.70 -13.65
N LEU A 213 9.01 -21.60 -14.40
CA LEU A 213 9.15 -21.66 -15.86
C LEU A 213 10.54 -22.17 -16.31
N THR A 214 11.48 -22.34 -15.41
CA THR A 214 12.77 -23.00 -15.68
C THR A 214 12.79 -24.46 -15.25
N GLY A 215 11.74 -24.93 -14.55
CA GLY A 215 11.70 -26.25 -13.95
C GLY A 215 12.63 -26.45 -12.75
N LYS A 216 13.25 -25.36 -12.23
CA LYS A 216 14.07 -25.39 -11.00
C LYS A 216 13.24 -25.83 -9.80
N LYS A 217 12.00 -25.40 -9.77
CA LYS A 217 11.00 -25.81 -8.79
C LYS A 217 9.80 -26.39 -9.53
N ARG A 218 9.28 -27.49 -9.03
CA ARG A 218 8.11 -28.18 -9.61
C ARG A 218 6.91 -28.02 -8.66
N LEU A 219 5.74 -27.92 -9.24
CA LEU A 219 4.51 -27.97 -8.45
C LEU A 219 4.29 -29.37 -7.85
N PRO A 220 3.67 -29.51 -6.66
CA PRO A 220 3.41 -30.80 -6.07
C PRO A 220 2.62 -31.73 -7.00
N GLY A 221 3.03 -32.98 -7.08
CA GLY A 221 2.39 -33.99 -7.92
C GLY A 221 2.97 -34.15 -9.32
N PHE A 222 3.90 -33.26 -9.75
CA PHE A 222 4.54 -33.34 -11.06
C PHE A 222 6.02 -33.70 -10.93
N SER A 223 6.43 -34.80 -11.60
CA SER A 223 7.81 -35.31 -11.59
C SER A 223 8.32 -35.75 -12.97
N VAL A 224 7.44 -35.77 -13.99
CA VAL A 224 7.80 -36.17 -15.33
C VAL A 224 8.81 -35.20 -15.92
N GLU A 225 9.84 -35.72 -16.60
CA GLU A 225 10.90 -34.90 -17.19
C GLU A 225 10.35 -33.95 -18.26
N TRP A 226 10.89 -32.73 -18.28
CA TRP A 226 10.52 -31.73 -19.29
C TRP A 226 11.16 -32.02 -20.63
N SER A 227 10.42 -31.74 -21.69
CA SER A 227 10.92 -31.77 -23.04
C SER A 227 11.58 -30.45 -23.43
N GLN A 228 12.42 -30.49 -24.45
CA GLN A 228 12.98 -29.28 -25.08
C GLN A 228 13.07 -29.44 -26.59
N ALA A 229 12.79 -28.39 -27.33
CA ALA A 229 12.91 -28.37 -28.79
C ALA A 229 13.15 -26.93 -29.30
N PRO A 230 13.73 -26.75 -30.49
CA PRO A 230 13.81 -25.48 -31.17
C PRO A 230 12.41 -24.92 -31.45
N PHE A 231 12.27 -23.58 -31.38
CA PHE A 231 11.00 -22.90 -31.66
C PHE A 231 10.44 -23.26 -33.04
N GLY A 232 11.28 -23.30 -34.07
CA GLY A 232 10.88 -23.64 -35.45
C GLY A 232 10.30 -25.05 -35.61
N ASP A 233 10.66 -25.99 -34.73
CA ASP A 233 10.10 -27.33 -34.73
C ASP A 233 8.70 -27.37 -34.09
N LEU A 234 8.43 -26.46 -33.19
CA LEU A 234 7.18 -26.40 -32.41
C LEU A 234 6.13 -25.43 -32.98
N PHE A 235 6.52 -24.47 -33.83
CA PHE A 235 5.62 -23.43 -34.35
C PHE A 235 5.71 -23.26 -35.85
N ASP A 236 4.58 -22.91 -36.46
CA ASP A 236 4.50 -22.40 -37.82
C ASP A 236 4.40 -20.89 -37.80
N PHE A 237 5.17 -20.19 -38.66
CA PHE A 237 5.04 -18.76 -38.88
C PHE A 237 3.98 -18.50 -39.96
N LEU A 238 2.93 -17.79 -39.59
CA LEU A 238 1.82 -17.46 -40.48
C LEU A 238 1.94 -16.02 -41.02
N PRO A 239 1.24 -15.72 -42.16
CA PRO A 239 1.26 -14.38 -42.74
C PRO A 239 0.68 -13.36 -41.80
N THR A 240 1.29 -12.17 -41.73
CA THR A 240 0.82 -10.98 -41.01
C THR A 240 0.55 -9.86 -42.01
N ASN A 241 -0.13 -8.81 -41.57
CA ASN A 241 -0.44 -7.66 -42.40
C ASN A 241 0.46 -6.46 -42.11
N ALA A 242 0.40 -5.42 -42.95
CA ALA A 242 1.15 -4.18 -42.83
C ALA A 242 0.25 -2.97 -42.63
N PHE A 243 -0.95 -3.16 -42.05
CA PHE A 243 -1.87 -2.06 -41.80
C PHE A 243 -1.35 -1.18 -40.66
N THR A 244 -1.39 0.13 -40.90
CA THR A 244 -0.92 1.14 -39.97
C THR A 244 -2.03 1.52 -38.97
N ARG A 245 -1.69 2.25 -37.91
CA ARG A 245 -2.63 2.72 -36.90
C ARG A 245 -3.78 3.57 -37.49
N ASP A 246 -3.51 4.36 -38.52
CA ASP A 246 -4.49 5.21 -39.19
C ASP A 246 -5.58 4.40 -39.93
N GLN A 247 -5.34 3.12 -40.17
CA GLN A 247 -6.28 2.19 -40.82
C GLN A 247 -7.11 1.40 -39.78
N MET A 248 -7.07 1.82 -38.52
CA MET A 248 -7.78 1.18 -37.41
C MET A 248 -8.83 2.11 -36.79
N THR A 249 -9.85 1.50 -36.21
CA THR A 249 -10.99 2.15 -35.56
C THR A 249 -11.46 1.35 -34.35
N ASP A 250 -12.29 1.94 -33.51
CA ASP A 250 -12.82 1.28 -32.30
C ASP A 250 -13.97 0.30 -32.59
N THR A 251 -14.53 0.30 -33.80
CA THR A 251 -15.66 -0.56 -34.19
C THR A 251 -15.45 -1.13 -35.59
N GLY A 252 -15.88 -2.35 -35.83
CA GLY A 252 -15.74 -2.99 -37.15
C GLY A 252 -16.05 -4.48 -37.13
N THR A 253 -15.64 -5.20 -38.16
CA THR A 253 -15.90 -6.64 -38.33
C THR A 253 -14.65 -7.51 -38.19
N ILE A 254 -13.45 -6.92 -38.35
CA ILE A 254 -12.18 -7.64 -38.29
C ILE A 254 -11.27 -6.90 -37.32
N GLN A 255 -10.91 -7.56 -36.22
CA GLN A 255 -9.94 -7.05 -35.26
C GLN A 255 -8.52 -7.19 -35.78
N ASN A 256 -7.63 -6.27 -35.36
CA ASN A 256 -6.21 -6.30 -35.75
C ASN A 256 -5.28 -6.07 -34.55
N VAL A 257 -4.46 -7.05 -34.24
CA VAL A 257 -3.50 -6.97 -33.13
C VAL A 257 -2.26 -6.23 -33.60
N HIS A 258 -2.08 -4.99 -33.13
CA HIS A 258 -0.98 -4.11 -33.52
C HIS A 258 0.21 -4.28 -32.56
N TYR A 259 1.47 -4.27 -33.09
CA TYR A 259 2.68 -4.47 -32.29
C TYR A 259 2.80 -3.46 -31.13
N GLY A 260 2.46 -2.20 -31.33
CA GLY A 260 2.52 -1.17 -30.30
C GLY A 260 1.57 -1.44 -29.12
N ASP A 261 0.43 -2.13 -29.36
CA ASP A 261 -0.48 -2.53 -28.28
C ASP A 261 0.08 -3.75 -27.53
N ILE A 262 0.78 -4.67 -28.21
CA ILE A 262 1.52 -5.76 -27.56
C ILE A 262 2.56 -5.17 -26.61
N LEU A 263 3.32 -4.18 -27.05
CA LEU A 263 4.40 -3.60 -26.25
C LEU A 263 3.86 -2.84 -25.03
N THR A 264 2.74 -2.12 -25.15
CA THR A 264 2.32 -1.11 -24.17
C THR A 264 1.04 -1.44 -23.39
N LYS A 265 0.09 -2.19 -23.99
CA LYS A 265 -1.24 -2.40 -23.42
C LYS A 265 -1.49 -3.82 -22.93
N TYR A 266 -1.03 -4.82 -23.69
CA TYR A 266 -1.37 -6.20 -23.39
C TYR A 266 -0.38 -6.84 -22.43
N GLY A 267 -0.90 -7.74 -21.58
CA GLY A 267 -0.10 -8.59 -20.71
C GLY A 267 0.55 -9.78 -21.45
N ALA A 268 0.83 -10.84 -20.73
CA ALA A 268 1.34 -12.08 -21.32
C ALA A 268 0.29 -12.80 -22.19
N CYS A 269 -0.99 -12.62 -21.87
CA CYS A 269 -2.11 -13.19 -22.60
C CYS A 269 -3.07 -12.07 -23.05
N LEU A 270 -3.59 -12.20 -24.26
CA LEU A 270 -4.62 -11.31 -24.80
C LEU A 270 -5.96 -12.03 -24.82
N ASP A 271 -6.81 -11.68 -23.89
CA ASP A 271 -8.20 -12.19 -23.79
C ASP A 271 -9.09 -11.39 -24.73
N MET A 272 -9.44 -11.99 -25.86
CA MET A 272 -10.21 -11.34 -26.93
C MET A 272 -11.65 -11.03 -26.52
N ALA A 273 -12.19 -11.70 -25.49
CA ALA A 273 -13.54 -11.44 -25.00
C ALA A 273 -13.60 -10.24 -24.03
N ASN A 274 -12.49 -9.93 -23.34
CA ASN A 274 -12.45 -8.95 -22.27
C ASN A 274 -11.46 -7.78 -22.51
N THR A 275 -10.85 -7.73 -23.71
CA THR A 275 -9.85 -6.69 -24.06
C THR A 275 -10.30 -5.94 -25.31
N ASP A 276 -10.24 -4.62 -25.27
CA ASP A 276 -10.51 -3.78 -26.44
C ASP A 276 -9.35 -3.89 -27.44
N VAL A 277 -9.57 -4.62 -28.52
CA VAL A 277 -8.67 -4.77 -29.64
C VAL A 277 -9.24 -3.97 -30.82
N PRO A 278 -8.47 -3.06 -31.45
CA PRO A 278 -8.96 -2.22 -32.53
C PRO A 278 -9.37 -3.05 -33.75
N TYR A 279 -10.31 -2.52 -34.50
CA TYR A 279 -10.81 -3.08 -35.76
C TYR A 279 -10.15 -2.39 -36.95
N LEU A 280 -10.11 -3.08 -38.08
CA LEU A 280 -9.73 -2.47 -39.35
C LEU A 280 -10.89 -1.63 -39.89
N LEU A 281 -10.56 -0.48 -40.51
CA LEU A 281 -11.55 0.32 -41.26
C LEU A 281 -12.15 -0.52 -42.41
N GLU A 282 -13.44 -0.35 -42.68
CA GLU A 282 -14.15 -1.07 -43.76
C GLU A 282 -13.57 -0.77 -45.15
N SER A 283 -12.91 0.36 -45.34
CA SER A 283 -12.19 0.75 -46.56
C SER A 283 -10.95 -0.11 -46.84
N VAL A 284 -10.48 -0.86 -45.86
CA VAL A 284 -9.26 -1.67 -45.96
C VAL A 284 -9.58 -3.03 -46.58
N SER A 285 -8.91 -3.36 -47.69
CA SER A 285 -9.10 -4.65 -48.36
C SER A 285 -8.32 -5.75 -47.66
N VAL A 286 -9.02 -6.73 -47.11
CA VAL A 286 -8.45 -7.92 -46.46
C VAL A 286 -8.53 -9.20 -47.33
N ARG A 287 -8.93 -9.08 -48.61
CA ARG A 287 -9.18 -10.22 -49.52
C ARG A 287 -7.98 -11.14 -49.71
N LYS A 288 -6.75 -10.64 -49.53
CA LYS A 288 -5.50 -11.42 -49.66
C LYS A 288 -5.19 -12.30 -48.45
N TYR A 289 -5.87 -12.12 -47.34
CA TYR A 289 -5.66 -12.89 -46.11
C TYR A 289 -6.66 -14.05 -46.07
N SER A 290 -6.15 -15.28 -46.30
CA SER A 290 -6.94 -16.51 -46.20
C SER A 290 -7.30 -16.86 -44.76
N GLU A 291 -8.18 -17.82 -44.55
CA GLU A 291 -8.51 -18.33 -43.21
C GLU A 291 -7.29 -18.81 -42.40
N SER A 292 -6.21 -19.28 -43.10
CA SER A 292 -4.99 -19.67 -42.41
C SER A 292 -4.26 -18.51 -41.77
N SER A 293 -4.46 -17.27 -42.26
CA SER A 293 -3.88 -16.04 -41.71
C SER A 293 -4.68 -15.47 -40.52
N HIS A 294 -5.86 -16.02 -40.24
CA HIS A 294 -6.62 -15.58 -39.08
C HIS A 294 -6.05 -16.16 -37.80
N VAL A 295 -5.98 -15.32 -36.78
CA VAL A 295 -5.56 -15.69 -35.43
C VAL A 295 -6.54 -16.68 -34.82
N ARG A 296 -6.04 -17.70 -34.14
CA ARG A 296 -6.82 -18.74 -33.45
C ARG A 296 -6.45 -18.81 -31.97
N GLU A 297 -7.28 -19.52 -31.24
CA GLU A 297 -7.04 -19.86 -29.84
C GLU A 297 -5.67 -20.53 -29.68
N GLY A 298 -4.86 -20.08 -28.73
CA GLY A 298 -3.51 -20.60 -28.47
C GLY A 298 -2.41 -20.10 -29.40
N ASP A 299 -2.72 -19.30 -30.43
CA ASP A 299 -1.71 -18.64 -31.24
C ASP A 299 -0.90 -17.65 -30.38
N VAL A 300 0.38 -17.49 -30.69
CA VAL A 300 1.25 -16.48 -30.08
C VAL A 300 1.60 -15.41 -31.09
N ILE A 301 1.44 -14.14 -30.72
CA ILE A 301 1.85 -13.00 -31.54
C ILE A 301 3.04 -12.32 -30.87
N ILE A 302 4.18 -12.27 -31.57
CA ILE A 302 5.43 -11.67 -31.08
C ILE A 302 5.62 -10.32 -31.79
N ALA A 303 5.92 -9.25 -31.03
CA ALA A 303 6.34 -7.97 -31.58
C ALA A 303 7.82 -8.10 -32.02
N ASP A 304 8.06 -8.01 -33.32
CA ASP A 304 9.41 -8.18 -33.89
C ASP A 304 10.25 -6.91 -33.86
N THR A 305 9.66 -5.79 -33.47
CA THR A 305 10.28 -4.47 -33.48
C THR A 305 9.86 -3.66 -32.27
N ALA A 306 10.81 -2.97 -31.61
CA ALA A 306 10.58 -2.04 -30.52
C ALA A 306 11.67 -0.95 -30.49
N GLU A 307 11.40 0.17 -29.79
CA GLU A 307 12.38 1.26 -29.59
C GLU A 307 13.33 0.99 -28.40
N ASP A 308 13.09 -0.09 -27.65
CA ASP A 308 13.83 -0.45 -26.44
C ASP A 308 14.03 -1.97 -26.32
N SER A 309 14.39 -2.45 -25.15
CA SER A 309 14.61 -3.86 -24.84
C SER A 309 13.33 -4.72 -24.84
N THR A 310 12.16 -4.17 -25.12
CA THR A 310 10.89 -4.92 -25.15
C THR A 310 10.64 -5.66 -26.47
N VAL A 311 11.54 -5.55 -27.45
CA VAL A 311 11.49 -6.34 -28.68
C VAL A 311 11.43 -7.83 -28.34
N GLY A 312 10.56 -8.57 -29.03
CA GLY A 312 10.30 -9.98 -28.72
C GLY A 312 9.20 -10.21 -27.67
N LYS A 313 8.63 -9.14 -27.06
CA LYS A 313 7.45 -9.29 -26.21
C LYS A 313 6.33 -9.96 -27.01
N CYS A 314 5.62 -10.87 -26.38
CA CYS A 314 4.57 -11.62 -27.04
C CYS A 314 3.26 -11.64 -26.25
N VAL A 315 2.19 -12.01 -26.92
CA VAL A 315 0.89 -12.31 -26.31
C VAL A 315 0.40 -13.65 -26.81
N GLU A 316 -0.06 -14.50 -25.91
CA GLU A 316 -0.84 -15.68 -26.25
C GLU A 316 -2.31 -15.30 -26.35
N ILE A 317 -2.97 -15.74 -27.39
CA ILE A 317 -4.37 -15.38 -27.69
C ILE A 317 -5.31 -16.38 -27.03
N VAL A 318 -6.26 -15.85 -26.28
CA VAL A 318 -7.29 -16.66 -25.62
C VAL A 318 -8.68 -16.05 -25.83
N ASN A 319 -9.72 -16.91 -25.79
CA ASN A 319 -11.13 -16.54 -25.96
C ASN A 319 -11.40 -15.79 -27.28
N VAL A 320 -10.94 -16.37 -28.40
CA VAL A 320 -11.09 -15.77 -29.72
C VAL A 320 -12.56 -15.75 -30.15
N HIS A 321 -13.05 -14.58 -30.53
CA HIS A 321 -14.37 -14.37 -31.11
C HIS A 321 -14.27 -13.56 -32.40
N GLY A 322 -14.88 -14.07 -33.48
CA GLY A 322 -14.86 -13.37 -34.77
C GLY A 322 -13.56 -13.51 -35.55
N LYS A 323 -13.32 -12.57 -36.46
CA LYS A 323 -12.13 -12.56 -37.32
C LYS A 323 -11.06 -11.64 -36.75
N VAL A 324 -9.87 -12.17 -36.53
CA VAL A 324 -8.73 -11.45 -35.98
C VAL A 324 -7.52 -11.63 -36.89
N LEU A 325 -6.80 -10.56 -37.19
CA LEU A 325 -5.55 -10.56 -37.93
C LEU A 325 -4.38 -10.07 -37.07
N SER A 326 -3.18 -10.53 -37.39
CA SER A 326 -1.94 -10.06 -36.79
C SER A 326 -1.35 -8.93 -37.64
N GLY A 327 -1.05 -7.80 -37.01
CA GLY A 327 -0.71 -6.54 -37.64
C GLY A 327 0.74 -6.38 -38.04
N GLN A 328 1.08 -5.12 -38.41
CA GLN A 328 2.43 -4.73 -38.79
C GLN A 328 3.41 -4.97 -37.63
N HIS A 329 4.65 -5.30 -37.98
CA HIS A 329 5.75 -5.57 -37.04
C HIS A 329 5.40 -6.64 -36.00
N THR A 330 4.70 -7.69 -36.46
CA THR A 330 4.38 -8.84 -35.64
C THR A 330 4.75 -10.14 -36.35
N MET A 331 5.00 -11.19 -35.57
CA MET A 331 5.10 -12.57 -36.04
C MET A 331 3.94 -13.37 -35.45
N LEU A 332 3.06 -13.90 -36.30
CA LEU A 332 2.00 -14.80 -35.88
C LEU A 332 2.56 -16.23 -35.87
N CYS A 333 2.60 -16.84 -34.71
CA CYS A 333 3.19 -18.15 -34.48
C CYS A 333 2.11 -19.11 -33.98
N ARG A 334 1.87 -20.18 -34.73
CA ARG A 334 0.87 -21.21 -34.38
C ARG A 334 1.57 -22.46 -33.88
N PRO A 335 1.24 -22.95 -32.66
CA PRO A 335 1.84 -24.18 -32.15
C PRO A 335 1.40 -25.40 -32.97
N LYS A 336 2.35 -26.29 -33.29
CA LYS A 336 2.13 -27.56 -33.98
C LYS A 336 1.68 -28.68 -33.04
N ILE A 337 1.90 -28.48 -31.73
CA ILE A 337 1.46 -29.38 -30.67
C ILE A 337 0.57 -28.62 -29.69
N ALA A 338 -0.23 -29.33 -28.91
CA ALA A 338 -1.10 -28.73 -27.92
C ALA A 338 -0.30 -28.25 -26.72
N PHE A 339 -0.51 -26.99 -26.32
CA PHE A 339 -0.09 -26.41 -25.06
C PHE A 339 -1.30 -26.03 -24.22
N ALA A 340 -1.12 -25.96 -22.90
CA ALA A 340 -2.15 -25.46 -22.03
C ALA A 340 -2.41 -23.95 -22.28
N PRO A 341 -3.65 -23.49 -22.28
CA PRO A 341 -3.97 -22.07 -22.44
C PRO A 341 -3.21 -21.18 -21.44
N LYS A 342 -2.70 -20.06 -21.91
CA LYS A 342 -1.91 -19.05 -21.18
C LYS A 342 -0.47 -19.47 -20.82
N PHE A 343 -0.10 -20.74 -20.99
CA PHE A 343 1.24 -21.20 -20.62
C PHE A 343 2.32 -20.55 -21.49
N LEU A 344 2.13 -20.53 -22.81
CA LEU A 344 3.10 -19.95 -23.76
C LEU A 344 3.27 -18.45 -23.53
N GLY A 345 2.20 -17.73 -23.27
CA GLY A 345 2.23 -16.30 -22.98
C GLY A 345 3.13 -15.96 -21.77
N TYR A 346 3.01 -16.72 -20.68
CA TYR A 346 3.89 -16.55 -19.53
C TYR A 346 5.31 -17.01 -19.81
N TYR A 347 5.48 -18.16 -20.44
CA TYR A 347 6.79 -18.73 -20.68
C TYR A 347 7.66 -17.87 -21.60
N MET A 348 7.09 -17.40 -22.72
CA MET A 348 7.85 -16.65 -23.72
C MET A 348 8.18 -15.21 -23.29
N ASN A 349 7.43 -14.63 -22.34
CA ASN A 349 7.77 -13.35 -21.72
C ASN A 349 8.69 -13.51 -20.49
N ALA A 350 9.01 -14.74 -20.07
CA ALA A 350 9.94 -14.97 -18.97
C ALA A 350 11.39 -14.77 -19.41
N GLU A 351 12.24 -14.36 -18.48
CA GLU A 351 13.67 -14.12 -18.72
C GLU A 351 14.38 -15.36 -19.32
N CYS A 352 13.98 -16.57 -18.92
CA CYS A 352 14.57 -17.81 -19.41
C CYS A 352 14.41 -18.02 -20.93
N PHE A 353 13.35 -17.45 -21.53
CA PHE A 353 13.15 -17.46 -22.96
C PHE A 353 13.59 -16.15 -23.61
N HIS A 354 13.17 -15.02 -23.09
CA HIS A 354 13.46 -13.70 -23.67
C HIS A 354 14.97 -13.40 -23.74
N ASN A 355 15.75 -13.79 -22.73
CA ASN A 355 17.20 -13.56 -22.73
C ASN A 355 17.93 -14.31 -23.85
N GLN A 356 17.37 -15.38 -24.40
CA GLN A 356 17.92 -16.06 -25.56
C GLN A 356 17.84 -15.19 -26.83
N MET A 357 16.93 -14.20 -26.88
CA MET A 357 16.79 -13.30 -28.02
C MET A 357 17.87 -12.21 -28.04
N LEU A 358 18.40 -11.81 -26.88
CA LEU A 358 19.28 -10.64 -26.72
C LEU A 358 20.49 -10.66 -27.68
N PRO A 359 21.19 -11.78 -27.92
CA PRO A 359 22.31 -11.82 -28.86
C PRO A 359 21.90 -11.62 -30.33
N PHE A 360 20.62 -11.77 -30.65
CA PHE A 360 20.09 -11.73 -32.02
C PHE A 360 19.35 -10.44 -32.34
N ILE A 361 19.17 -9.59 -31.35
CA ILE A 361 18.52 -8.28 -31.52
C ILE A 361 19.48 -7.33 -32.22
N THR A 362 19.01 -6.70 -33.29
CA THR A 362 19.78 -5.75 -34.10
C THR A 362 19.06 -4.41 -34.21
N GLY A 363 19.81 -3.34 -34.37
CA GLY A 363 19.29 -1.97 -34.50
C GLY A 363 19.85 -1.01 -33.44
N ILE A 364 19.93 0.29 -33.76
CA ILE A 364 20.47 1.34 -32.86
C ILE A 364 19.35 2.20 -32.26
N LYS A 365 18.40 2.64 -33.08
CA LYS A 365 17.24 3.44 -32.64
C LYS A 365 15.98 2.60 -32.54
N VAL A 366 15.83 1.67 -33.46
CA VAL A 366 14.73 0.72 -33.49
C VAL A 366 15.36 -0.65 -33.53
N SER A 367 15.09 -1.43 -32.52
CA SER A 367 15.57 -2.80 -32.36
C SER A 367 14.62 -3.77 -33.03
N SER A 368 15.15 -4.82 -33.67
CA SER A 368 14.35 -5.85 -34.33
C SER A 368 14.97 -7.24 -34.22
N ILE A 369 14.13 -8.27 -34.36
CA ILE A 369 14.54 -9.67 -34.39
C ILE A 369 13.89 -10.37 -35.59
N SER A 370 14.63 -11.27 -36.25
CA SER A 370 14.13 -11.98 -37.41
C SER A 370 13.42 -13.30 -37.05
N LYS A 371 12.54 -13.79 -37.95
CA LYS A 371 11.92 -15.12 -37.83
C LYS A 371 12.95 -16.23 -37.75
N ALA A 372 14.03 -16.12 -38.52
CA ALA A 372 15.12 -17.12 -38.52
C ALA A 372 15.77 -17.21 -37.12
N ASN A 373 16.01 -16.07 -36.49
CA ASN A 373 16.60 -16.04 -35.16
C ASN A 373 15.64 -16.60 -34.09
N ILE A 374 14.35 -16.25 -34.16
CA ILE A 374 13.32 -16.82 -33.25
C ILE A 374 13.23 -18.34 -33.42
N SER A 375 13.32 -18.86 -34.66
CA SER A 375 13.25 -20.32 -34.93
C SER A 375 14.35 -21.13 -34.24
N MET A 376 15.50 -20.54 -33.94
CA MET A 376 16.63 -21.18 -33.28
C MET A 376 16.53 -21.24 -31.76
N LEU A 377 15.62 -20.44 -31.16
CA LEU A 377 15.48 -20.40 -29.71
C LEU A 377 14.92 -21.72 -29.20
N VAL A 378 15.36 -22.12 -28.01
CA VAL A 378 14.96 -23.41 -27.43
C VAL A 378 13.87 -23.20 -26.39
N LEU A 379 12.74 -23.89 -26.56
CA LEU A 379 11.73 -24.01 -25.52
C LEU A 379 12.01 -25.25 -24.68
N LYS A 380 12.03 -25.07 -23.37
CA LYS A 380 12.02 -26.15 -22.38
C LYS A 380 10.68 -26.13 -21.64
N TYR A 381 9.90 -27.19 -21.77
CA TYR A 381 8.51 -27.18 -21.31
C TYR A 381 8.10 -28.50 -20.67
N PRO A 382 7.11 -28.49 -19.72
CA PRO A 382 6.51 -29.72 -19.22
C PRO A 382 5.88 -30.54 -20.35
N THR A 383 6.11 -31.82 -20.39
CA THR A 383 5.45 -32.72 -21.34
C THR A 383 3.98 -32.95 -21.03
N LEU A 384 3.62 -32.84 -19.74
CA LEU A 384 2.25 -32.97 -19.30
C LEU A 384 1.52 -31.63 -19.41
N VAL A 385 0.42 -31.61 -20.18
CA VAL A 385 -0.44 -30.41 -20.33
C VAL A 385 -1.02 -29.98 -18.99
N ASP A 386 -1.34 -30.91 -18.09
CA ASP A 386 -1.86 -30.62 -16.75
C ASP A 386 -0.85 -29.81 -15.91
N GLU A 387 0.45 -30.08 -16.04
CA GLU A 387 1.47 -29.27 -15.36
C GLU A 387 1.57 -27.87 -15.96
N GLN A 388 1.53 -27.75 -17.28
CA GLN A 388 1.49 -26.45 -17.95
C GLN A 388 0.28 -25.63 -17.49
N GLN A 389 -0.89 -26.27 -17.41
CA GLN A 389 -2.13 -25.65 -16.93
C GLN A 389 -2.00 -25.18 -15.47
N ALA A 390 -1.44 -26.02 -14.60
CA ALA A 390 -1.24 -25.67 -13.19
C ALA A 390 -0.28 -24.48 -13.04
N ILE A 391 0.81 -24.43 -13.82
CA ILE A 391 1.77 -23.32 -13.85
C ILE A 391 1.08 -22.04 -14.35
N ALA A 392 0.35 -22.11 -15.47
CA ALA A 392 -0.38 -20.97 -16.04
C ALA A 392 -1.43 -20.43 -15.08
N GLN A 393 -2.12 -21.31 -14.33
CA GLN A 393 -3.10 -20.90 -13.32
C GLN A 393 -2.46 -20.11 -12.18
N VAL A 394 -1.30 -20.53 -11.67
CA VAL A 394 -0.58 -19.78 -10.62
C VAL A 394 -0.29 -18.34 -11.06
N PHE A 395 0.17 -18.13 -12.29
CA PHE A 395 0.46 -16.78 -12.78
C PHE A 395 -0.81 -15.98 -13.09
N SER A 396 -1.84 -16.63 -13.61
CA SER A 396 -3.14 -16.00 -13.85
C SER A 396 -3.76 -15.50 -12.54
N ASP A 397 -3.68 -16.28 -11.46
CA ASP A 397 -4.16 -15.88 -10.13
C ASP A 397 -3.35 -14.70 -9.57
N MET A 398 -2.01 -14.71 -9.74
CA MET A 398 -1.15 -13.60 -9.35
C MET A 398 -1.49 -12.32 -10.13
N ASP A 399 -1.73 -12.41 -11.44
CA ASP A 399 -2.11 -11.27 -12.27
C ASP A 399 -3.48 -10.70 -11.85
N ASN A 400 -4.45 -11.57 -11.58
CA ASN A 400 -5.77 -11.16 -11.09
C ASN A 400 -5.65 -10.44 -9.74
N GLU A 401 -4.83 -10.95 -8.82
CA GLU A 401 -4.59 -10.29 -7.51
C GLU A 401 -3.97 -8.90 -7.70
N ILE A 402 -2.94 -8.78 -8.54
CA ILE A 402 -2.29 -7.50 -8.84
C ILE A 402 -3.30 -6.52 -9.46
N ALA A 403 -4.07 -6.95 -10.45
CA ALA A 403 -5.07 -6.12 -11.11
C ALA A 403 -6.17 -5.61 -10.14
N GLN A 404 -6.60 -6.45 -9.20
CA GLN A 404 -7.55 -6.04 -8.15
C GLN A 404 -6.94 -4.98 -7.21
N LEU A 405 -5.67 -5.13 -6.83
CA LEU A 405 -4.95 -4.15 -6.01
C LEU A 405 -4.76 -2.83 -6.75
N GLU A 406 -4.44 -2.85 -8.05
CA GLU A 406 -4.32 -1.66 -8.91
C GLU A 406 -5.66 -0.93 -9.06
N LYS A 407 -6.76 -1.66 -9.27
CA LYS A 407 -8.12 -1.11 -9.29
C LYS A 407 -8.47 -0.45 -7.94
N LYS A 408 -8.11 -1.10 -6.84
CA LYS A 408 -8.29 -0.56 -5.49
C LYS A 408 -7.47 0.72 -5.29
N LEU A 409 -6.21 0.73 -5.71
CA LEU A 409 -5.33 1.90 -5.68
C LEU A 409 -5.93 3.09 -6.44
N ALA A 410 -6.37 2.87 -7.68
CA ALA A 410 -7.01 3.90 -8.50
C ALA A 410 -8.27 4.48 -7.83
N LYS A 411 -9.09 3.61 -7.21
CA LYS A 411 -10.27 4.05 -6.45
C LYS A 411 -9.90 4.95 -5.26
N TYR A 412 -8.87 4.60 -4.48
CA TYR A 412 -8.45 5.43 -3.34
C TYR A 412 -7.82 6.75 -3.78
N GLN A 413 -7.11 6.78 -4.92
CA GLN A 413 -6.63 8.02 -5.51
C GLN A 413 -7.79 8.96 -5.91
N GLN A 414 -8.86 8.42 -6.50
CA GLN A 414 -10.08 9.18 -6.80
C GLN A 414 -10.79 9.67 -5.53
N ILE A 415 -10.90 8.81 -4.51
CA ILE A 415 -11.47 9.20 -3.21
C ILE A 415 -10.66 10.36 -2.61
N LYS A 416 -9.32 10.29 -2.62
CA LYS A 416 -8.46 11.38 -2.14
C LYS A 416 -8.76 12.69 -2.87
N GLN A 417 -8.88 12.66 -4.20
CA GLN A 417 -9.22 13.86 -4.97
C GLN A 417 -10.57 14.45 -4.58
N GLY A 418 -11.60 13.59 -4.42
CA GLY A 418 -12.91 14.01 -3.93
C GLY A 418 -12.84 14.59 -2.51
N MET A 419 -12.12 13.94 -1.60
CA MET A 419 -11.91 14.43 -0.23
C MET A 419 -11.23 15.81 -0.23
N MET A 420 -10.18 15.98 -1.01
CA MET A 420 -9.51 17.30 -1.14
C MET A 420 -10.48 18.38 -1.63
N GLN A 421 -11.32 18.04 -2.61
CA GLN A 421 -12.30 18.99 -3.15
C GLN A 421 -13.38 19.36 -2.12
N GLU A 422 -13.89 18.40 -1.36
CA GLU A 422 -15.02 18.61 -0.44
C GLU A 422 -14.57 19.15 0.93
N LEU A 423 -13.48 18.62 1.49
CA LEU A 423 -12.98 19.00 2.83
C LEU A 423 -12.24 20.34 2.81
N LEU A 424 -11.35 20.57 1.83
CA LEU A 424 -10.56 21.82 1.77
C LEU A 424 -11.38 23.04 1.32
N THR A 425 -12.61 22.83 0.89
CA THR A 425 -13.59 23.88 0.57
C THR A 425 -14.72 24.00 1.62
N GLY A 426 -14.68 23.15 2.66
CA GLY A 426 -15.68 23.14 3.73
C GLY A 426 -17.08 22.68 3.30
N ARG A 427 -17.22 22.06 2.11
CA ARG A 427 -18.50 21.46 1.67
C ARG A 427 -18.90 20.31 2.58
N ILE A 428 -17.93 19.50 2.99
CA ILE A 428 -18.05 18.51 4.05
C ILE A 428 -17.27 18.99 5.26
N ARG A 429 -17.89 18.94 6.46
CA ARG A 429 -17.29 19.35 7.73
C ARG A 429 -17.01 18.10 8.56
N LEU A 430 -15.83 18.05 9.19
CA LEU A 430 -15.42 16.93 10.05
C LEU A 430 -15.66 17.20 11.55
N VAL A 431 -16.02 18.41 11.93
CA VAL A 431 -16.43 18.78 13.29
C VAL A 431 -17.81 19.43 13.26
N ASP A 432 -18.66 19.09 14.23
CA ASP A 432 -20.01 19.66 14.34
C ASP A 432 -19.93 21.12 14.81
N ALA A 433 -20.54 22.02 14.05
CA ALA A 433 -20.62 23.46 14.36
C ALA A 433 -21.43 23.77 15.66
N ASP A 434 -22.16 22.80 16.20
CA ASP A 434 -23.07 23.00 17.36
C ASP A 434 -22.44 22.67 18.73
N ARG A 435 -21.13 22.34 18.79
CA ARG A 435 -20.44 22.19 20.09
C ARG A 435 -19.80 23.50 20.56
N LYS A 436 -20.63 24.41 21.07
CA LYS A 436 -20.16 25.48 21.96
C LYS A 436 -19.80 24.88 23.32
N GLU A 437 -18.53 25.00 23.64
CA GLU A 437 -17.85 24.97 24.93
C GLU A 437 -18.41 24.11 26.08
N GLN A 438 -17.69 23.00 26.31
CA GLN A 438 -17.40 22.54 27.68
C GLN A 438 -15.89 22.31 27.82
N PRO A 439 -15.25 22.64 28.97
CA PRO A 439 -13.80 22.71 29.08
C PRO A 439 -13.15 21.33 29.01
N LYS A 440 -12.07 21.31 28.26
CA LYS A 440 -11.23 20.13 28.00
C LYS A 440 -10.58 19.61 29.26
N THR A 441 -10.78 18.34 29.53
CA THR A 441 -9.70 17.42 29.94
C THR A 441 -10.14 16.02 29.59
N GLN A 442 -9.68 15.51 28.45
CA GLN A 442 -9.40 14.09 28.22
C GLN A 442 -8.98 13.89 26.76
N ILE A 443 -7.83 13.26 26.60
CA ILE A 443 -7.18 12.81 25.37
C ILE A 443 -8.18 12.01 24.54
N LEU A 444 -8.51 12.52 23.32
CA LEU A 444 -9.37 11.82 22.35
C LEU A 444 -8.62 10.64 21.75
N GLN A 445 -8.97 9.46 22.20
CA GLN A 445 -8.74 8.23 21.43
C GLN A 445 -9.64 8.23 20.19
N GLU A 446 -9.07 7.88 19.05
CA GLU A 446 -9.73 7.73 17.75
C GLU A 446 -11.01 6.90 17.87
N ARG A 447 -12.15 7.48 17.47
CA ARG A 447 -13.36 6.71 17.22
C ARG A 447 -13.34 6.20 15.78
N GLN A 448 -12.97 4.96 15.62
CA GLN A 448 -13.40 4.14 14.47
C GLN A 448 -14.96 4.16 14.40
N PRO A 449 -15.58 3.98 13.21
CA PRO A 449 -17.03 3.89 13.11
C PRO A 449 -17.52 2.88 14.14
N ALA A 450 -18.51 3.26 14.93
CA ALA A 450 -18.96 2.54 16.12
C ALA A 450 -19.48 1.14 15.75
N HIS A 451 -18.57 0.20 15.52
CA HIS A 451 -18.88 -1.20 15.60
C HIS A 451 -19.22 -1.52 17.06
N ASN A 452 -20.25 -2.34 17.25
CA ASN A 452 -20.54 -2.84 18.57
C ASN A 452 -19.33 -3.68 19.04
N GLN A 453 -18.63 -3.24 20.09
CA GLN A 453 -17.43 -3.89 20.63
C GLN A 453 -17.61 -5.40 20.82
N HIS A 454 -18.81 -5.84 21.15
CA HIS A 454 -19.14 -7.26 21.29
C HIS A 454 -19.11 -8.00 19.94
N PHE A 455 -19.46 -7.33 18.85
CA PHE A 455 -19.37 -7.91 17.51
C PHE A 455 -17.92 -7.94 17.01
N ASP A 456 -17.15 -6.91 17.31
CA ASP A 456 -15.70 -6.89 17.01
C ASP A 456 -14.98 -8.03 17.74
N ASP A 457 -15.30 -8.25 19.03
CA ASP A 457 -14.80 -9.39 19.78
C ASP A 457 -15.21 -10.73 19.17
N ALA A 458 -16.42 -10.84 18.65
CA ALA A 458 -16.90 -12.07 18.03
C ALA A 458 -16.10 -12.41 16.75
N VAL A 459 -15.83 -11.40 15.92
CA VAL A 459 -15.03 -11.53 14.71
C VAL A 459 -13.57 -11.82 15.03
N MET A 460 -12.99 -11.13 16.02
CA MET A 460 -11.61 -11.38 16.47
C MET A 460 -11.46 -12.80 17.09
N ILE A 461 -12.42 -13.25 17.90
CA ILE A 461 -12.44 -14.63 18.42
C ILE A 461 -12.48 -15.64 17.27
N ALA A 462 -13.29 -15.41 16.25
CA ALA A 462 -13.33 -16.28 15.07
C ALA A 462 -11.98 -16.33 14.36
N GLY A 463 -11.31 -15.20 14.16
CA GLY A 463 -9.96 -15.13 13.60
C GLY A 463 -8.92 -15.90 14.43
N ILE A 464 -8.95 -15.72 15.74
CA ILE A 464 -8.09 -16.47 16.68
C ILE A 464 -8.37 -17.99 16.56
N VAL A 465 -9.65 -18.38 16.53
CA VAL A 465 -10.02 -19.81 16.39
C VAL A 465 -9.54 -20.34 15.04
N ASN A 466 -9.73 -19.60 13.95
CA ASN A 466 -9.27 -20.02 12.62
C ASN A 466 -7.76 -20.22 12.56
N ALA A 467 -6.98 -19.32 13.17
CA ALA A 467 -5.52 -19.32 13.09
C ALA A 467 -4.85 -20.33 14.05
N PHE A 468 -5.44 -20.57 15.23
CA PHE A 468 -4.88 -21.45 16.27
C PHE A 468 -5.56 -22.80 16.40
N TYR A 469 -6.57 -23.09 15.57
CA TYR A 469 -7.26 -24.38 15.57
C TYR A 469 -6.31 -25.50 15.13
N SER A 470 -6.31 -26.59 15.89
CA SER A 470 -5.61 -27.81 15.53
C SER A 470 -6.38 -29.01 16.09
N GLU A 471 -6.53 -30.05 15.28
CA GLU A 471 -7.15 -31.32 15.75
C GLU A 471 -6.32 -31.99 16.82
N LYS A 472 -4.98 -31.92 16.69
CA LYS A 472 -4.03 -32.54 17.62
C LYS A 472 -3.93 -31.78 18.95
N TYR A 473 -4.07 -30.45 18.93
CA TYR A 473 -3.94 -29.59 20.11
C TYR A 473 -5.19 -28.70 20.23
N PRO A 474 -6.19 -29.14 21.04
CA PRO A 474 -7.44 -28.40 21.17
C PRO A 474 -7.26 -26.98 21.69
N LEU A 475 -7.89 -26.01 21.05
CA LEU A 475 -7.88 -24.64 21.49
C LEU A 475 -8.91 -24.44 22.62
N GLY A 476 -8.42 -24.18 23.83
CA GLY A 476 -9.25 -23.95 25.01
C GLY A 476 -9.57 -22.49 25.29
N ARG A 477 -10.67 -22.22 26.03
CA ARG A 477 -11.13 -20.86 26.36
C ARG A 477 -10.05 -20.00 27.02
N LYS A 478 -9.25 -20.60 27.93
CA LYS A 478 -8.15 -19.85 28.57
C LYS A 478 -7.18 -19.26 27.54
N LYS A 479 -6.81 -20.02 26.49
CA LYS A 479 -5.91 -19.56 25.44
C LYS A 479 -6.57 -18.45 24.61
N VAL A 480 -7.83 -18.62 24.20
CA VAL A 480 -8.58 -17.60 23.43
C VAL A 480 -8.66 -16.27 24.20
N GLN A 481 -9.02 -16.31 25.49
CA GLN A 481 -9.12 -15.12 26.34
C GLN A 481 -7.77 -14.38 26.49
N LYS A 482 -6.65 -15.12 26.58
CA LYS A 482 -5.32 -14.49 26.65
C LYS A 482 -4.90 -13.86 25.33
N LEU A 483 -5.14 -14.54 24.22
CA LEU A 483 -4.84 -14.01 22.89
C LEU A 483 -5.68 -12.78 22.60
N LEU A 484 -6.97 -12.77 22.96
CA LEU A 484 -7.83 -11.58 22.83
C LEU A 484 -7.34 -10.42 23.71
N TYR A 485 -6.92 -10.68 24.94
CA TYR A 485 -6.31 -9.68 25.82
C TYR A 485 -5.06 -9.06 25.18
N LEU A 486 -4.14 -9.91 24.70
CA LEU A 486 -2.85 -9.46 24.14
C LEU A 486 -3.03 -8.67 22.84
N VAL A 487 -4.01 -9.02 22.00
CA VAL A 487 -4.27 -8.24 20.79
C VAL A 487 -4.85 -6.88 21.12
N ARG A 488 -5.77 -6.77 22.09
CA ARG A 488 -6.27 -5.47 22.55
C ARG A 488 -5.17 -4.60 23.14
N ARG A 489 -4.20 -5.20 23.84
CA ARG A 489 -3.01 -4.50 24.33
C ARG A 489 -2.17 -3.94 23.18
N LYS A 490 -1.94 -4.74 22.13
CA LYS A 490 -1.25 -4.29 20.92
C LYS A 490 -1.96 -3.14 20.21
N GLU A 491 -3.29 -3.21 20.13
CA GLU A 491 -4.13 -2.18 19.52
C GLU A 491 -4.30 -0.93 20.39
N GLN A 492 -3.75 -0.93 21.61
CA GLN A 492 -4.01 0.10 22.64
C GLN A 492 -5.51 0.30 22.92
N ALA A 493 -6.31 -0.73 22.67
CA ALA A 493 -7.74 -0.73 22.88
C ALA A 493 -8.11 -0.87 24.36
N ASP A 494 -9.39 -0.59 24.69
CA ASP A 494 -9.88 -0.72 26.05
C ASP A 494 -9.83 -2.16 26.57
N ILE A 495 -9.12 -2.36 27.68
CA ILE A 495 -8.98 -3.63 28.39
C ILE A 495 -9.76 -3.69 29.72
N SER A 496 -10.61 -2.69 30.02
CA SER A 496 -11.35 -2.59 31.28
C SER A 496 -12.27 -3.78 31.54
N ALA A 497 -12.77 -4.43 30.48
CA ALA A 497 -13.56 -5.66 30.57
C ALA A 497 -12.77 -6.87 31.11
N PHE A 498 -11.43 -6.82 31.10
CA PHE A 498 -10.59 -7.91 31.63
C PHE A 498 -10.29 -7.68 33.10
N HIS A 499 -10.77 -8.61 33.93
CA HIS A 499 -10.57 -8.59 35.37
C HIS A 499 -9.53 -9.59 35.84
N LYS A 500 -8.96 -9.37 37.02
CA LYS A 500 -8.02 -10.26 37.69
C LYS A 500 -8.76 -11.53 38.14
N LYS A 501 -8.52 -12.65 37.48
CA LYS A 501 -9.07 -13.97 37.79
C LYS A 501 -7.95 -15.00 38.01
N ALA A 502 -8.28 -16.12 38.64
CA ALA A 502 -7.32 -17.19 38.97
C ALA A 502 -6.46 -17.65 37.75
N ALA A 503 -6.99 -17.58 36.54
CA ALA A 503 -6.26 -17.91 35.30
C ALA A 503 -5.61 -16.68 34.60
N GLY A 504 -5.44 -15.53 35.27
CA GLY A 504 -4.93 -14.28 34.71
C GLY A 504 -6.04 -13.35 34.22
N PRO A 505 -5.75 -12.33 33.40
CA PRO A 505 -6.77 -11.46 32.83
C PRO A 505 -7.88 -12.26 32.14
N TYR A 506 -9.14 -11.97 32.48
CA TYR A 506 -10.29 -12.70 31.97
C TYR A 506 -11.51 -11.80 31.87
N ALA A 507 -12.17 -11.77 30.71
CA ALA A 507 -13.37 -10.99 30.48
C ALA A 507 -14.63 -11.85 30.56
N ASP A 508 -15.35 -11.78 31.68
CA ASP A 508 -16.63 -12.47 31.87
C ASP A 508 -17.69 -11.95 30.88
N GLU A 509 -17.65 -10.66 30.57
CA GLU A 509 -18.54 -10.04 29.60
C GLU A 509 -18.37 -10.63 28.20
N VAL A 510 -17.15 -10.78 27.71
CA VAL A 510 -16.83 -11.44 26.43
C VAL A 510 -17.38 -12.86 26.38
N ARG A 511 -17.32 -13.57 27.51
CA ARG A 511 -17.77 -14.96 27.61
C ARG A 511 -19.28 -15.11 27.63
N TYR A 512 -20.02 -14.26 28.35
CA TYR A 512 -21.43 -14.50 28.65
C TYR A 512 -22.39 -13.58 27.91
N LYS A 513 -21.98 -12.36 27.55
CA LYS A 513 -22.85 -11.33 26.97
C LYS A 513 -22.33 -10.77 25.65
N GLY A 514 -21.03 -10.93 25.37
CA GLY A 514 -20.34 -10.28 24.26
C GLY A 514 -19.88 -11.25 23.16
N GLY A 515 -18.60 -11.20 22.83
CA GLY A 515 -18.03 -11.81 21.63
C GLY A 515 -18.23 -13.31 21.47
N GLU A 516 -18.06 -14.12 22.54
CA GLU A 516 -18.19 -15.59 22.43
C GLU A 516 -19.62 -16.03 22.08
N PRO A 517 -20.70 -15.58 22.78
CA PRO A 517 -22.08 -15.90 22.38
C PRO A 517 -22.46 -15.41 20.99
N ILE A 518 -22.00 -14.23 20.59
CA ILE A 518 -22.28 -13.67 19.25
C ILE A 518 -21.59 -14.51 18.19
N ALA A 519 -20.33 -14.90 18.37
CA ALA A 519 -19.60 -15.74 17.44
C ALA A 519 -20.26 -17.13 17.27
N GLN A 520 -20.82 -17.70 18.36
CA GLN A 520 -21.56 -18.96 18.31
C GLN A 520 -22.92 -18.80 17.62
N LYS A 521 -23.68 -17.73 17.95
CA LYS A 521 -24.99 -17.44 17.34
C LYS A 521 -24.87 -17.25 15.83
N ASN A 522 -23.84 -16.55 15.39
CA ASN A 522 -23.56 -16.34 13.96
C ASN A 522 -22.85 -17.54 13.29
N LYS A 523 -22.68 -18.65 14.01
CA LYS A 523 -22.04 -19.87 13.51
C LYS A 523 -20.61 -19.64 12.97
N TYR A 524 -19.91 -18.63 13.48
CA TYR A 524 -18.49 -18.41 13.18
C TYR A 524 -17.62 -19.44 13.87
N ILE A 525 -17.99 -19.82 15.11
CA ILE A 525 -17.32 -20.83 15.91
C ILE A 525 -18.32 -21.83 16.49
N GLN A 526 -17.81 -22.99 16.90
CA GLN A 526 -18.50 -23.94 17.76
C GLN A 526 -17.70 -24.13 19.05
N VAL A 527 -18.39 -24.24 20.20
CA VAL A 527 -17.75 -24.49 21.49
C VAL A 527 -18.30 -25.79 22.09
N LYS A 528 -17.49 -26.84 22.06
CA LYS A 528 -17.80 -28.12 22.66
C LYS A 528 -17.28 -28.17 24.10
N ARG A 529 -18.04 -28.75 25.02
CA ARG A 529 -17.64 -28.95 26.42
C ARG A 529 -17.35 -30.41 26.64
N ASN A 530 -16.26 -30.72 27.34
CA ASN A 530 -15.92 -32.04 27.85
C ASN A 530 -15.42 -31.92 29.29
N GLU A 531 -15.10 -33.04 29.93
CA GLU A 531 -14.59 -33.10 31.32
C GLU A 531 -13.31 -32.26 31.51
N LYS A 532 -12.49 -32.08 30.48
CA LYS A 532 -11.24 -31.29 30.49
C LYS A 532 -11.42 -29.80 30.21
N GLY A 533 -12.66 -29.35 29.90
CA GLY A 533 -12.98 -27.95 29.65
C GLY A 533 -13.68 -27.67 28.33
N SER A 534 -13.52 -26.46 27.81
CA SER A 534 -14.13 -26.00 26.54
C SER A 534 -13.15 -26.11 25.40
N ARG A 535 -13.58 -26.66 24.26
CA ARG A 535 -12.85 -26.76 23.00
C ARG A 535 -13.53 -25.90 21.96
N PHE A 536 -12.77 -25.02 21.32
CA PHE A 536 -13.21 -24.14 20.23
C PHE A 536 -12.90 -24.80 18.89
N GLU A 537 -13.89 -24.82 18.01
CA GLU A 537 -13.80 -25.35 16.65
C GLU A 537 -14.34 -24.33 15.66
N LYS A 538 -13.97 -24.48 14.38
CA LYS A 538 -14.49 -23.64 13.30
C LYS A 538 -15.98 -23.88 13.08
N GLY A 539 -16.75 -22.82 12.95
CA GLY A 539 -18.16 -22.89 12.60
C GLY A 539 -18.40 -22.85 11.08
N VAL A 540 -19.60 -23.18 10.66
CA VAL A 540 -19.97 -23.24 9.22
C VAL A 540 -19.94 -21.87 8.51
N GLN A 541 -20.04 -20.77 9.26
CA GLN A 541 -19.98 -19.39 8.74
C GLN A 541 -18.62 -18.73 9.05
N MET A 542 -17.57 -19.51 9.34
CA MET A 542 -16.23 -19.00 9.62
C MET A 542 -15.73 -18.04 8.54
N GLN A 543 -15.96 -18.37 7.26
CA GLN A 543 -15.50 -17.55 6.14
C GLN A 543 -16.07 -16.13 6.16
N GLN A 544 -17.31 -15.96 6.60
CA GLN A 544 -17.93 -14.65 6.75
C GLN A 544 -17.23 -13.79 7.82
N ALA A 545 -16.83 -14.39 8.94
CA ALA A 545 -16.07 -13.68 9.96
C ALA A 545 -14.68 -13.28 9.45
N LEU A 546 -14.03 -14.13 8.65
CA LEU A 546 -12.73 -13.80 8.04
C LEU A 546 -12.84 -12.67 7.03
N THR A 547 -13.95 -12.56 6.29
CA THR A 547 -14.21 -11.41 5.42
C THR A 547 -14.29 -10.11 6.23
N TYR A 548 -15.01 -10.10 7.36
CA TYR A 548 -15.04 -8.92 8.25
C TYR A 548 -13.65 -8.56 8.79
N LEU A 549 -12.81 -9.55 9.17
CA LEU A 549 -11.43 -9.27 9.59
C LEU A 549 -10.61 -8.58 8.50
N GLN A 550 -10.77 -9.00 7.24
CA GLN A 550 -10.11 -8.39 6.10
C GLN A 550 -10.64 -6.97 5.83
N ASP A 551 -11.96 -6.81 5.82
CA ASP A 551 -12.62 -5.52 5.56
C ASP A 551 -12.26 -4.46 6.62
N TRP A 552 -12.07 -4.87 7.87
CA TRP A 552 -11.67 -3.99 8.97
C TRP A 552 -10.16 -3.83 9.13
N GLY A 553 -9.35 -4.47 8.29
CA GLY A 553 -7.90 -4.41 8.37
C GLY A 553 -7.29 -5.17 9.57
N LYS A 554 -8.09 -6.01 10.27
CA LYS A 554 -7.71 -6.75 11.48
C LYS A 554 -6.95 -8.06 11.21
N GLN A 555 -6.78 -8.45 9.95
CA GLN A 555 -5.99 -9.64 9.60
C GLN A 555 -4.53 -9.51 10.07
N ALA A 556 -3.95 -8.32 10.01
CA ALA A 556 -2.59 -8.08 10.50
C ALA A 556 -2.42 -8.34 12.01
N ASP A 557 -3.49 -8.19 12.81
CA ASP A 557 -3.49 -8.47 14.24
C ASP A 557 -3.50 -9.98 14.51
N ILE A 558 -4.23 -10.74 13.72
CA ILE A 558 -4.20 -12.22 13.75
C ILE A 558 -2.82 -12.73 13.31
N ASP A 559 -2.23 -12.18 12.25
CA ASP A 559 -0.91 -12.58 11.76
C ASP A 559 0.17 -12.27 12.81
N TRP A 560 0.06 -11.14 13.50
CA TRP A 560 0.93 -10.82 14.63
C TRP A 560 0.75 -11.82 15.79
N LEU A 561 -0.48 -12.17 16.17
CA LEU A 561 -0.72 -13.20 17.21
C LEU A 561 -0.08 -14.54 16.83
N VAL A 562 -0.20 -14.96 15.58
CA VAL A 562 0.42 -16.19 15.07
C VAL A 562 1.94 -16.09 15.16
N SER A 563 2.54 -15.01 14.66
CA SER A 563 3.99 -14.81 14.68
C SER A 563 4.59 -14.86 16.09
N GLN A 564 3.87 -14.31 17.08
CA GLN A 564 4.35 -14.20 18.46
C GLN A 564 4.00 -15.40 19.35
N PHE A 565 2.85 -16.07 19.12
CA PHE A 565 2.25 -16.98 20.10
C PHE A 565 1.81 -18.34 19.56
N GLN A 566 2.07 -18.68 18.29
CA GLN A 566 1.62 -19.95 17.69
C GLN A 566 1.98 -21.17 18.53
N TYR A 567 3.22 -21.24 19.02
CA TYR A 567 3.75 -22.36 19.79
C TYR A 567 3.80 -22.07 21.31
N THR A 568 3.25 -20.95 21.76
CA THR A 568 3.28 -20.56 23.18
C THR A 568 2.26 -21.36 23.98
N SER A 569 2.71 -21.94 25.10
CA SER A 569 1.85 -22.70 26.00
C SER A 569 0.84 -21.82 26.74
N VAL A 570 -0.26 -22.42 27.23
CA VAL A 570 -1.27 -21.68 28.02
C VAL A 570 -0.67 -21.10 29.30
N ASN A 571 0.30 -21.80 29.92
CA ASN A 571 0.99 -21.34 31.14
C ASN A 571 1.85 -20.11 30.87
N GLU A 572 2.59 -20.10 29.76
CA GLU A 572 3.38 -18.93 29.34
C GLU A 572 2.50 -17.73 28.98
N LEU A 573 1.37 -17.95 28.31
CA LEU A 573 0.38 -16.90 28.03
C LEU A 573 -0.26 -16.39 29.32
N GLU A 574 -0.53 -17.26 30.31
CA GLU A 574 -1.03 -16.84 31.61
C GLU A 574 -0.02 -15.96 32.34
N LEU A 575 1.26 -16.36 32.37
CA LEU A 575 2.32 -15.57 32.96
C LEU A 575 2.43 -14.20 32.26
N LEU A 576 2.58 -14.20 30.95
CA LEU A 576 2.76 -12.96 30.17
C LEU A 576 1.60 -11.98 30.36
N ALA A 577 0.36 -12.44 30.20
CA ALA A 577 -0.81 -11.58 30.36
C ALA A 577 -1.01 -11.09 31.81
N THR A 578 -0.64 -11.92 32.82
CA THR A 578 -0.70 -11.50 34.23
C THR A 578 0.33 -10.43 34.54
N VAL A 579 1.57 -10.58 34.04
CA VAL A 579 2.65 -9.62 34.21
C VAL A 579 2.34 -8.33 33.48
N ASP A 580 1.83 -8.39 32.23
CA ASP A 580 1.44 -7.19 31.47
C ASP A 580 0.33 -6.39 32.18
N MET A 581 -0.71 -7.06 32.68
CA MET A 581 -1.77 -6.37 33.43
C MET A 581 -1.23 -5.75 34.73
N ALA A 582 -0.29 -6.42 35.41
CA ALA A 582 0.36 -5.86 36.60
C ALA A 582 1.22 -4.63 36.27
N ILE A 583 1.94 -4.64 35.14
CA ILE A 583 2.69 -3.49 34.62
C ILE A 583 1.75 -2.31 34.36
N CYS A 584 0.61 -2.56 33.69
CA CYS A 584 -0.38 -1.52 33.40
C CYS A 584 -0.93 -0.88 34.70
N ASP A 585 -1.21 -1.69 35.72
CA ASP A 585 -1.73 -1.18 37.00
C ASP A 585 -0.68 -0.39 37.76
N LEU A 586 0.55 -0.89 37.87
CA LEU A 586 1.67 -0.18 38.54
C LEU A 586 1.94 1.18 37.88
N ARG A 587 1.88 1.25 36.54
CA ARG A 587 2.05 2.51 35.80
C ARG A 587 0.93 3.52 36.05
N ARG A 588 -0.32 3.05 36.12
CA ARG A 588 -1.43 3.92 36.50
C ARG A 588 -1.28 4.51 37.92
N GLU A 589 -0.64 3.75 38.80
CA GLU A 589 -0.33 4.17 40.16
C GLU A 589 0.98 4.97 40.28
N GLY A 590 1.71 5.20 39.17
CA GLY A 590 3.02 5.88 39.16
C GLY A 590 4.16 5.12 39.86
N LYS A 591 4.01 3.78 39.99
CA LYS A 591 4.98 2.92 40.66
C LYS A 591 5.95 2.29 39.66
N GLU A 592 7.16 1.98 40.16
CA GLU A 592 8.20 1.33 39.35
C GLU A 592 7.81 -0.12 39.02
N THR A 593 8.07 -0.53 37.78
CA THR A 593 7.83 -1.88 37.29
C THR A 593 9.05 -2.78 37.49
N SER A 594 9.16 -3.35 38.67
CA SER A 594 10.18 -4.34 39.05
C SER A 594 9.58 -5.71 39.33
N VAL A 595 10.42 -6.74 39.41
CA VAL A 595 9.98 -8.10 39.82
C VAL A 595 9.34 -8.05 41.21
N ALA A 596 9.92 -7.29 42.14
CA ALA A 596 9.41 -7.13 43.49
C ALA A 596 8.02 -6.48 43.47
N SER A 597 7.86 -5.34 42.81
CA SER A 597 6.58 -4.62 42.72
C SER A 597 5.45 -5.45 42.09
N ILE A 598 5.78 -6.24 41.06
CA ILE A 598 4.83 -7.16 40.42
C ILE A 598 4.43 -8.29 41.35
N LYS A 599 5.39 -8.90 42.08
CA LYS A 599 5.08 -9.94 43.07
C LYS A 599 4.23 -9.39 44.20
N ASP A 600 4.49 -8.20 44.70
CA ASP A 600 3.70 -7.56 45.74
C ASP A 600 2.27 -7.31 45.27
N LEU A 601 2.08 -6.84 44.03
CA LEU A 601 0.76 -6.65 43.44
C LEU A 601 0.03 -8.00 43.28
N ILE A 602 0.71 -9.05 42.80
CA ILE A 602 0.14 -10.40 42.69
C ILE A 602 -0.21 -10.96 44.07
N HIS A 603 0.64 -10.76 45.06
CA HIS A 603 0.42 -11.24 46.43
C HIS A 603 -0.75 -10.54 47.12
N SER A 604 -0.87 -9.25 46.96
CA SER A 604 -1.97 -8.45 47.54
C SER A 604 -3.33 -8.74 46.92
N ASN A 605 -3.37 -9.26 45.70
CA ASN A 605 -4.63 -9.57 45.03
C ASN A 605 -5.16 -10.94 45.38
N LYS A 606 -6.41 -11.02 45.90
CA LYS A 606 -7.05 -12.26 46.38
C LYS A 606 -7.11 -13.35 45.30
N GLU A 607 -7.38 -13.00 44.06
CA GLU A 607 -7.53 -13.94 42.95
C GLU A 607 -6.15 -14.39 42.38
N TRP A 608 -5.10 -13.62 42.63
CA TRP A 608 -3.79 -13.86 42.01
C TRP A 608 -2.74 -14.41 42.95
N ARG A 609 -2.90 -14.28 44.28
CA ARG A 609 -1.88 -14.66 45.28
C ARG A 609 -1.35 -16.08 45.10
N ASP A 610 -2.23 -17.04 44.73
CA ASP A 610 -1.84 -18.44 44.56
C ASP A 610 -1.04 -18.70 43.27
N LYS A 611 -0.93 -17.70 42.35
CA LYS A 611 -0.09 -17.81 41.17
C LYS A 611 1.39 -17.92 41.53
N LEU A 612 1.83 -17.23 42.59
CA LEU A 612 3.23 -17.27 43.06
C LEU A 612 3.68 -18.66 43.51
N LYS A 613 2.72 -19.57 43.79
CA LYS A 613 3.00 -20.99 44.11
C LYS A 613 3.26 -21.85 42.87
N LYS A 614 2.93 -21.34 41.66
CA LYS A 614 3.08 -22.10 40.41
C LYS A 614 4.55 -22.08 39.94
N ALA A 615 5.01 -23.22 39.44
CA ALA A 615 6.41 -23.44 39.04
C ALA A 615 6.90 -22.46 37.97
N TYR A 616 5.99 -21.88 37.17
CA TYR A 616 6.29 -20.93 36.10
C TYR A 616 6.05 -19.46 36.48
N PHE A 617 5.95 -19.12 37.79
CA PHE A 617 5.91 -17.75 38.35
C PHE A 617 7.11 -17.44 39.24
N LYS A 618 8.28 -17.99 38.94
CA LYS A 618 9.54 -17.66 39.63
C LYS A 618 10.07 -16.31 39.20
N ASP A 619 10.95 -15.72 39.98
CA ASP A 619 11.53 -14.39 39.70
C ASP A 619 12.15 -14.28 38.32
N ALA A 620 12.88 -15.31 37.88
CA ALA A 620 13.45 -15.36 36.54
C ALA A 620 12.37 -15.37 35.42
N ASP A 621 11.24 -16.04 35.66
CA ASP A 621 10.13 -16.12 34.71
C ASP A 621 9.40 -14.77 34.62
N ILE A 622 9.15 -14.11 35.76
CA ILE A 622 8.56 -12.77 35.83
C ILE A 622 9.47 -11.76 35.12
N GLN A 623 10.79 -11.80 35.40
CA GLN A 623 11.76 -10.91 34.75
C GLN A 623 11.78 -11.10 33.23
N ARG A 624 11.71 -12.34 32.75
CA ARG A 624 11.64 -12.66 31.33
C ARG A 624 10.33 -12.15 30.71
N ALA A 625 9.20 -12.27 31.44
CA ALA A 625 7.92 -11.76 31.01
C ALA A 625 7.88 -10.23 30.93
N ILE A 626 8.49 -9.50 31.90
CA ILE A 626 8.64 -8.04 31.86
C ILE A 626 9.37 -7.62 30.58
N LYS A 627 10.53 -8.21 30.29
CA LYS A 627 11.31 -7.90 29.07
C LYS A 627 10.53 -8.21 27.78
N ARG A 628 9.69 -9.28 27.81
CA ARG A 628 8.85 -9.62 26.66
C ARG A 628 7.71 -8.64 26.48
N CYS A 629 7.06 -8.17 27.55
CA CYS A 629 6.02 -7.14 27.49
C CYS A 629 6.57 -5.82 26.94
N GLN A 630 7.75 -5.40 27.39
CA GLN A 630 8.42 -4.21 26.86
C GLN A 630 8.63 -4.29 25.35
N ARG A 631 9.15 -5.40 24.85
CA ARG A 631 9.35 -5.60 23.39
C ARG A 631 8.04 -5.68 22.59
N LEU A 632 6.96 -6.17 23.19
CA LEU A 632 5.68 -6.36 22.48
C LEU A 632 4.82 -5.09 22.45
N PHE A 633 4.93 -4.22 23.45
CA PHE A 633 3.98 -3.12 23.68
C PHE A 633 4.63 -1.74 23.85
N GLU A 634 5.97 -1.65 23.87
CA GLU A 634 6.70 -0.41 24.16
C GLU A 634 7.84 -0.12 23.15
N GLY A 635 8.08 -1.09 22.23
CA GLY A 635 9.12 -0.99 21.21
C GLY A 635 8.68 -0.33 19.91
#